data_5238493985447cc78f268fce922a38dc
#
_entry.id   5238493985447cc78f268fce922a38dc
#
_cell.length_a   1.000
_cell.length_b   1.000
_cell.length_c   1.000
_cell.angle_alpha   90.00
_cell.angle_beta   90.00
_cell.angle_gamma   90.00
#
_symmetry.space_group_name_H-M   'P 1'
#
loop_
_entity.id
_entity.type
_entity.pdbx_description
1 polymer ?
#
loop_
_entity_poly.entity_id
_entity_poly.type
_entity_poly.pdbx_seq_one_letter_code
_entity_poly.pdbx_strand_id
1 'polypeptide(L)'
;MSSPLPITSDAVGLAAQLTARLRPMFAEPVILVDPSDPVIGGPQCIVAACERLAVLEGKCSAHHRRWIDDGRPEIEAWAATIPASRRWLQQPRKCAITTCRRSRREVDLCHSHAVRWDSQGRPDLESWIGGGGGGAPLPSGRRCHFPGCELDAEGSARLCGHHRDRWCRAGRPPLDSWLLTCETYGRDRFDLRPLPMPMRLEIAYAIQCRVDERRTMTRPHHIRRLLRALPGGGVASLLDRSPESWMSYLGFSSERGYIERRFLLDAIGYLRDLIEGVGWDAEYPRDVWLLRRLGYPGRDTCLRFTEIEPIWLRQLTKRWARWRLSTGVSIGTVSADVRAITGFAQCFPALHRGPEALTRELIETHLAHLAVRFPNAKSRTSQISSLAGLLRTARQHGWEPRLEPRVDLFHEDYPRQMIGAPRALSEAVMAQLEREDVLARFPDPRGRLLARILMSTGLRIGDASSLRVDCIVRDGQGAPYLHYTNHKMAREAFVPIDTDLAEAITAQQQAVLEEFAEPEYLLPRPTRNPEGKLPFSTATFRGELREWLRDCDIRDEHGRPVHVTPHQWRHTFGTRMINNEVPQETVRRLLDHSSHQMTARYARLSDQTIREQWERARKVNISGELLSADTGPLAEAAWMKNNLARAKMALPNGYCTLPLQQNCPYANACLTCPVFVTTAEFLPQHHRQLDQTRSLIEQAERNGHQRVAEMNRTVEKNLLAIIGSLSTPGSCCDAESPCACTERDHSDAS
;
A
#
# COMPACT_ATOMS: atom_id res chain seq x y z
N MET A 1 18.40 -0.88 -32.71
CA MET A 1 18.61 0.59 -32.62
C MET A 1 17.77 1.24 -33.72
N SER A 2 16.50 1.54 -33.43
CA SER A 2 15.65 2.30 -34.36
C SER A 2 15.77 3.76 -34.00
N SER A 3 16.38 4.54 -34.87
CA SER A 3 16.47 6.00 -34.74
C SER A 3 15.06 6.59 -34.55
N PRO A 4 14.85 7.49 -33.62
CA PRO A 4 13.61 8.23 -33.56
C PRO A 4 13.51 9.10 -34.82
N LEU A 5 12.42 8.94 -35.54
CA LEU A 5 12.06 9.82 -36.66
C LEU A 5 12.04 11.27 -36.16
N PRO A 6 12.61 12.22 -36.89
CA PRO A 6 12.56 13.62 -36.54
C PRO A 6 11.11 14.11 -36.63
N ILE A 7 10.55 14.53 -35.50
CA ILE A 7 9.23 15.16 -35.43
C ILE A 7 9.42 16.62 -35.91
N THR A 8 9.52 16.82 -37.18
CA THR A 8 9.71 18.16 -37.80
C THR A 8 8.52 18.58 -38.65
N SER A 9 7.29 18.19 -38.36
CA SER A 9 6.23 18.64 -39.26
C SER A 9 4.98 19.27 -38.64
N ASP A 10 4.89 19.51 -37.34
CA ASP A 10 3.65 20.17 -36.86
C ASP A 10 3.80 21.04 -35.59
N ALA A 11 4.88 21.79 -35.47
CA ALA A 11 5.02 22.73 -34.34
C ALA A 11 3.92 23.81 -34.33
N VAL A 12 3.42 24.20 -35.48
CA VAL A 12 2.27 25.13 -35.57
C VAL A 12 0.98 24.49 -35.17
N GLY A 13 0.73 23.25 -35.59
CA GLY A 13 -0.44 22.46 -35.20
C GLY A 13 -0.46 22.16 -33.71
N LEU A 14 0.69 21.80 -33.12
CA LEU A 14 0.80 21.57 -31.70
C LEU A 14 0.53 22.83 -30.87
N ALA A 15 1.12 23.99 -31.24
CA ALA A 15 0.88 25.24 -30.55
C ALA A 15 -0.59 25.66 -30.59
N ALA A 16 -1.29 25.46 -31.70
CA ALA A 16 -2.73 25.71 -31.81
C ALA A 16 -3.54 24.75 -30.89
N GLN A 17 -3.21 23.46 -30.88
CA GLN A 17 -3.85 22.50 -30.00
C GLN A 17 -3.63 22.83 -28.51
N LEU A 18 -2.43 23.19 -28.12
CA LEU A 18 -2.10 23.61 -26.75
C LEU A 18 -2.89 24.85 -26.36
N THR A 19 -2.92 25.88 -27.23
CA THR A 19 -3.68 27.11 -26.97
C THR A 19 -5.17 26.85 -26.77
N ALA A 20 -5.77 25.95 -27.57
CA ALA A 20 -7.17 25.58 -27.45
C ALA A 20 -7.50 24.81 -26.17
N ARG A 21 -6.53 24.12 -25.56
CA ARG A 21 -6.71 23.27 -24.35
C ARG A 21 -6.32 23.95 -23.05
N LEU A 22 -5.52 25.04 -23.12
CA LEU A 22 -5.12 25.77 -21.94
C LEU A 22 -6.30 26.58 -21.39
N ARG A 23 -6.54 26.41 -20.09
CA ARG A 23 -7.46 27.28 -19.35
C ARG A 23 -6.85 28.69 -19.23
N PRO A 24 -7.68 29.75 -19.15
CA PRO A 24 -7.19 31.14 -19.16
C PRO A 24 -6.06 31.42 -18.20
N MET A 25 -6.11 30.88 -16.97
CA MET A 25 -5.05 31.13 -15.97
C MET A 25 -3.70 30.52 -16.35
N PHE A 26 -3.69 29.40 -17.11
CA PHE A 26 -2.46 28.76 -17.58
C PHE A 26 -1.97 29.30 -18.94
N ALA A 27 -2.84 29.98 -19.67
CA ALA A 27 -2.44 30.65 -20.92
C ALA A 27 -1.60 31.91 -20.68
N GLU A 28 -1.62 32.43 -19.46
CA GLU A 28 -0.86 33.63 -19.09
C GLU A 28 0.66 33.32 -19.04
N PRO A 29 1.51 34.28 -19.48
CA PRO A 29 2.96 34.08 -19.43
C PRO A 29 3.54 34.03 -18.00
N VAL A 30 2.74 34.43 -17.02
CA VAL A 30 3.03 34.33 -15.58
C VAL A 30 1.83 33.72 -14.89
N ILE A 31 1.95 32.49 -14.47
CA ILE A 31 0.90 31.75 -13.77
C ILE A 31 0.99 32.06 -12.30
N LEU A 32 0.00 32.78 -11.78
CA LEU A 32 -0.11 33.08 -10.35
C LEU A 32 -0.61 31.86 -9.59
N VAL A 33 -0.02 31.62 -8.43
CA VAL A 33 -0.40 30.48 -7.58
C VAL A 33 -1.44 30.94 -6.55
N ASP A 34 -2.54 30.19 -6.48
CA ASP A 34 -3.45 30.29 -5.36
C ASP A 34 -2.88 29.44 -4.21
N PRO A 35 -2.65 30.03 -3.00
CA PRO A 35 -2.15 29.25 -1.87
C PRO A 35 -3.05 28.08 -1.48
N SER A 36 -4.37 28.17 -1.73
CA SER A 36 -5.33 27.11 -1.44
C SER A 36 -5.31 25.93 -2.44
N ASP A 37 -4.67 26.10 -3.60
CA ASP A 37 -4.58 25.02 -4.59
C ASP A 37 -3.76 23.85 -4.03
N PRO A 38 -4.29 22.62 -4.03
CA PRO A 38 -3.64 21.46 -3.40
C PRO A 38 -2.37 21.02 -4.12
N VAL A 39 -2.18 21.38 -5.41
CA VAL A 39 -1.07 20.93 -6.25
C VAL A 39 0.03 21.98 -6.39
N ILE A 40 -0.37 23.22 -6.73
CA ILE A 40 0.58 24.32 -6.97
C ILE A 40 0.70 25.27 -5.77
N GLY A 41 -0.29 25.29 -4.89
CA GLY A 41 -0.35 26.05 -3.65
C GLY A 41 0.35 25.39 -2.46
N GLY A 42 -0.05 25.81 -1.27
CA GLY A 42 0.43 25.25 -0.01
C GLY A 42 0.47 26.29 1.12
N PRO A 43 0.91 25.91 2.33
CA PRO A 43 0.92 26.80 3.47
C PRO A 43 1.79 28.04 3.19
N GLN A 44 1.35 29.18 3.69
CA GLN A 44 2.10 30.42 3.59
C GLN A 44 3.25 30.45 4.62
N CYS A 45 4.22 31.31 4.38
CA CYS A 45 5.32 31.53 5.29
C CYS A 45 4.81 32.05 6.65
N ILE A 46 5.35 31.51 7.74
CA ILE A 46 4.96 31.87 9.13
C ILE A 46 5.25 33.34 9.46
N VAL A 47 6.21 33.97 8.77
CA VAL A 47 6.54 35.41 8.99
C VAL A 47 5.38 36.27 8.52
N ALA A 48 4.86 37.08 9.41
CA ALA A 48 3.72 37.99 9.17
C ALA A 48 3.92 38.82 7.88
N ALA A 49 2.85 38.97 7.08
CA ALA A 49 2.84 39.68 5.79
C ALA A 49 3.78 39.12 4.71
N CYS A 50 4.30 37.91 4.86
CA CYS A 50 4.99 37.21 3.80
C CYS A 50 4.00 36.37 2.97
N GLU A 51 3.70 36.80 1.76
CA GLU A 51 2.75 36.12 0.84
C GLU A 51 3.35 34.90 0.11
N ARG A 52 4.58 34.51 0.44
CA ARG A 52 5.25 33.37 -0.21
C ARG A 52 4.84 32.06 0.44
N LEU A 53 4.83 30.99 -0.36
CA LEU A 53 4.63 29.65 0.16
C LEU A 53 5.80 29.22 1.05
N ALA A 54 5.48 28.52 2.12
CA ALA A 54 6.47 27.85 2.95
C ALA A 54 7.15 26.74 2.16
N VAL A 55 8.48 26.59 2.34
CA VAL A 55 9.31 25.60 1.68
C VAL A 55 9.87 24.61 2.68
N LEU A 56 10.35 25.09 3.82
CA LEU A 56 10.93 24.30 4.90
C LEU A 56 10.49 24.86 6.25
N GLU A 57 10.03 23.99 7.13
CA GLU A 57 9.66 24.32 8.52
C GLU A 57 8.81 25.59 8.64
N GLY A 58 7.76 25.68 7.86
CA GLY A 58 6.86 26.83 7.86
C GLY A 58 7.43 28.13 7.26
N LYS A 59 8.65 28.12 6.72
CA LYS A 59 9.35 29.32 6.22
C LYS A 59 9.56 29.27 4.71
N CYS A 60 9.40 30.40 3.99
CA CYS A 60 9.83 30.51 2.60
C CYS A 60 11.37 30.44 2.48
N SER A 61 11.89 30.19 1.29
CA SER A 61 13.35 30.02 1.08
C SER A 61 14.19 31.18 1.61
N ALA A 62 13.68 32.43 1.54
CA ALA A 62 14.41 33.60 2.02
C ALA A 62 14.41 33.66 3.55
N HIS A 63 13.27 33.43 4.18
CA HIS A 63 13.15 33.43 5.63
C HIS A 63 13.80 32.22 6.28
N HIS A 64 13.81 31.06 5.61
CA HIS A 64 14.55 29.89 6.08
C HIS A 64 16.06 30.13 6.12
N ARG A 65 16.63 30.76 5.06
CA ARG A 65 18.06 31.14 5.06
C ARG A 65 18.38 32.11 6.18
N ARG A 66 17.57 33.17 6.34
CA ARG A 66 17.75 34.14 7.41
C ARG A 66 17.66 33.51 8.80
N TRP A 67 16.73 32.61 9.02
CA TRP A 67 16.62 31.89 10.29
C TRP A 67 17.85 31.04 10.62
N ILE A 68 18.50 30.44 9.56
CA ILE A 68 19.79 29.76 9.72
C ILE A 68 20.88 30.76 10.06
N ASP A 69 20.95 31.89 9.35
CA ASP A 69 21.95 32.95 9.56
C ASP A 69 21.82 33.56 10.96
N ASP A 70 20.61 33.64 11.50
CA ASP A 70 20.30 34.13 12.86
C ASP A 70 20.53 33.04 13.95
N GLY A 71 21.10 31.87 13.61
CA GLY A 71 21.47 30.80 14.55
C GLY A 71 20.36 29.86 14.96
N ARG A 72 19.31 29.75 14.15
CA ARG A 72 18.13 28.85 14.35
C ARG A 72 17.43 29.05 15.71
N PRO A 73 17.00 30.26 16.05
CA PRO A 73 16.25 30.52 17.27
C PRO A 73 14.89 29.79 17.27
N GLU A 74 14.18 29.84 18.37
CA GLU A 74 12.81 29.32 18.45
C GLU A 74 11.94 29.99 17.38
N ILE A 75 11.19 29.18 16.60
CA ILE A 75 10.59 29.60 15.32
C ILE A 75 9.51 30.67 15.48
N GLU A 76 8.60 30.50 16.44
CA GLU A 76 7.44 31.38 16.62
C GLU A 76 7.87 32.73 17.14
N ALA A 77 8.71 32.78 18.17
CA ALA A 77 9.28 34.01 18.72
C ALA A 77 10.11 34.76 17.67
N TRP A 78 10.93 34.05 16.90
CA TRP A 78 11.73 34.65 15.82
C TRP A 78 10.83 35.23 14.73
N ALA A 79 9.84 34.47 14.25
CA ALA A 79 8.93 34.93 13.20
C ALA A 79 8.17 36.19 13.57
N ALA A 80 7.81 36.38 14.86
CA ALA A 80 7.14 37.56 15.37
C ALA A 80 8.05 38.81 15.36
N THR A 81 9.37 38.63 15.49
CA THR A 81 10.33 39.75 15.51
C THR A 81 10.84 40.17 14.12
N ILE A 82 10.67 39.32 13.13
CA ILE A 82 11.16 39.60 11.77
C ILE A 82 10.20 40.55 11.08
N PRO A 83 10.68 41.73 10.65
CA PRO A 83 9.86 42.62 9.86
C PRO A 83 9.49 41.96 8.53
N ALA A 84 8.23 42.10 8.14
CA ALA A 84 7.68 41.62 6.89
C ALA A 84 8.63 42.00 5.74
N SER A 85 9.34 41.01 5.25
CA SER A 85 10.21 40.94 4.08
C SER A 85 11.07 42.16 3.67
N ARG A 86 12.21 41.88 3.05
CA ARG A 86 13.09 42.91 2.41
C ARG A 86 12.27 43.77 1.44
N ARG A 87 12.52 45.07 1.43
CA ARG A 87 11.84 46.11 0.58
C ARG A 87 11.53 45.67 -0.86
N TRP A 88 12.32 44.83 -1.44
CA TRP A 88 12.12 44.36 -2.84
C TRP A 88 11.09 43.22 -3.01
N LEU A 89 10.62 42.62 -1.92
CA LEU A 89 9.64 41.52 -1.96
C LEU A 89 8.21 42.01 -1.70
N GLN A 90 8.05 43.25 -1.27
CA GLN A 90 6.75 43.87 -1.05
C GLN A 90 6.28 44.64 -2.28
N GLN A 91 4.98 44.63 -2.50
CA GLN A 91 4.35 45.54 -3.46
C GLN A 91 4.77 46.99 -3.11
N PRO A 92 5.08 47.80 -4.14
CA PRO A 92 5.31 49.20 -3.91
C PRO A 92 4.09 49.79 -3.20
N ARG A 93 4.31 50.58 -2.14
CA ARG A 93 3.18 51.18 -1.41
C ARG A 93 2.39 52.09 -2.34
N LYS A 94 1.07 51.99 -2.28
CA LYS A 94 0.17 52.88 -3.01
C LYS A 94 0.07 54.24 -2.32
N CYS A 95 -0.36 55.24 -3.06
CA CYS A 95 -0.73 56.54 -2.55
C CYS A 95 -1.77 56.38 -1.40
N ALA A 96 -1.67 57.24 -0.35
CA ALA A 96 -2.58 57.21 0.77
C ALA A 96 -4.03 57.56 0.39
N ILE A 97 -4.25 58.25 -0.71
CA ILE A 97 -5.62 58.49 -1.24
C ILE A 97 -6.22 57.14 -1.68
N THR A 98 -7.30 56.75 -1.06
CA THR A 98 -7.95 55.43 -1.18
C THR A 98 -8.26 55.03 -2.60
N THR A 99 -8.69 55.95 -3.46
CA THR A 99 -9.05 55.75 -4.84
C THR A 99 -7.85 55.73 -5.81
N CYS A 100 -6.64 56.13 -5.32
CA CYS A 100 -5.45 56.26 -6.16
C CYS A 100 -4.62 54.97 -6.20
N ARG A 101 -4.42 54.38 -7.36
CA ARG A 101 -3.60 53.21 -7.58
C ARG A 101 -2.19 53.48 -8.03
N ARG A 102 -1.69 54.74 -7.90
CA ARG A 102 -0.33 55.10 -8.23
C ARG A 102 0.63 54.82 -7.08
N SER A 103 1.91 54.61 -7.38
CA SER A 103 2.93 54.40 -6.37
C SER A 103 3.14 55.65 -5.53
N ARG A 104 3.27 55.52 -4.18
CA ARG A 104 3.73 56.62 -3.35
C ARG A 104 5.15 57.02 -3.69
N ARG A 105 5.47 58.32 -3.54
CA ARG A 105 6.82 58.84 -3.69
C ARG A 105 7.32 59.55 -2.44
N GLU A 106 6.64 60.57 -2.04
CA GLU A 106 6.96 61.39 -0.86
C GLU A 106 5.73 61.47 0.05
N VAL A 107 5.95 61.56 1.35
CA VAL A 107 4.92 61.82 2.35
C VAL A 107 3.65 60.97 2.15
N ASP A 108 3.80 59.67 1.80
CA ASP A 108 2.70 58.75 1.54
C ASP A 108 1.77 59.08 0.35
N LEU A 109 2.10 60.10 -0.46
CA LEU A 109 1.36 60.49 -1.65
C LEU A 109 2.08 60.08 -2.94
N CYS A 110 1.35 59.90 -4.05
CA CYS A 110 1.93 59.86 -5.38
C CYS A 110 2.35 61.24 -5.84
N HIS A 111 3.18 61.35 -6.85
CA HIS A 111 3.68 62.62 -7.35
C HIS A 111 2.56 63.68 -7.59
N SER A 112 1.50 63.29 -8.28
CA SER A 112 0.40 64.20 -8.61
C SER A 112 -0.34 64.72 -7.35
N HIS A 113 -0.55 63.85 -6.34
CA HIS A 113 -1.17 64.26 -5.11
C HIS A 113 -0.23 65.03 -4.21
N ALA A 114 1.07 64.74 -4.22
CA ALA A 114 2.06 65.53 -3.50
C ALA A 114 2.15 66.97 -4.06
N VAL A 115 2.20 67.16 -5.37
CA VAL A 115 2.19 68.48 -6.01
C VAL A 115 0.89 69.24 -5.63
N ARG A 116 -0.27 68.57 -5.59
CA ARG A 116 -1.52 69.20 -5.19
C ARG A 116 -1.51 69.60 -3.72
N TRP A 117 -1.00 68.78 -2.84
CA TRP A 117 -0.85 69.05 -1.43
C TRP A 117 0.12 70.23 -1.16
N ASP A 118 1.24 70.24 -1.91
CA ASP A 118 2.19 71.35 -1.89
C ASP A 118 1.55 72.66 -2.33
N SER A 119 0.77 72.65 -3.42
CA SER A 119 0.09 73.87 -3.93
C SER A 119 -0.97 74.44 -2.94
N GLN A 120 -1.41 73.65 -1.98
CA GLN A 120 -2.35 74.06 -0.94
C GLN A 120 -1.65 74.44 0.39
N GLY A 121 -0.33 74.62 0.35
CA GLY A 121 0.44 75.09 1.52
C GLY A 121 0.78 74.02 2.53
N ARG A 122 0.76 72.74 2.16
CA ARG A 122 1.10 71.58 2.98
C ARG A 122 0.31 71.53 4.32
N PRO A 123 -1.02 71.51 4.28
CA PRO A 123 -1.81 71.35 5.49
C PRO A 123 -1.50 70.02 6.20
N ASP A 124 -2.03 69.82 7.42
CA ASP A 124 -1.90 68.53 8.08
C ASP A 124 -2.38 67.41 7.18
N LEU A 125 -1.53 66.42 6.95
CA LEU A 125 -1.71 65.40 5.90
C LEU A 125 -2.92 64.54 6.17
N GLU A 126 -3.14 64.11 7.40
CA GLU A 126 -4.25 63.22 7.75
C GLU A 126 -5.60 63.97 7.61
N SER A 127 -5.66 65.18 8.08
CA SER A 127 -6.84 66.06 7.95
C SER A 127 -7.12 66.36 6.47
N TRP A 128 -6.06 66.58 5.65
CA TRP A 128 -6.19 66.86 4.22
C TRP A 128 -6.73 65.66 3.46
N ILE A 129 -6.22 64.43 3.78
CA ILE A 129 -6.72 63.18 3.18
C ILE A 129 -8.18 62.96 3.59
N GLY A 130 -8.52 63.06 4.84
CA GLY A 130 -9.86 62.88 5.39
C GLY A 130 -10.88 63.92 4.90
N GLY A 131 -10.44 65.17 4.68
CA GLY A 131 -11.25 66.24 4.14
C GLY A 131 -11.46 66.26 2.63
N GLY A 132 -11.03 65.21 1.93
CA GLY A 132 -11.18 65.10 0.46
C GLY A 132 -10.21 65.95 -0.33
N GLY A 133 -9.12 66.43 0.27
CA GLY A 133 -8.08 67.26 -0.38
C GLY A 133 -7.41 66.65 -1.59
N GLY A 134 -7.50 65.34 -1.77
CA GLY A 134 -7.09 64.60 -2.95
C GLY A 134 -7.84 64.98 -4.24
N GLY A 135 -9.03 65.57 -4.12
CA GLY A 135 -9.87 65.96 -5.25
C GLY A 135 -10.40 64.76 -6.05
N ALA A 136 -10.85 65.04 -7.26
CA ALA A 136 -11.33 63.97 -8.16
C ALA A 136 -10.30 62.89 -8.40
N PRO A 137 -10.73 61.60 -8.47
CA PRO A 137 -9.81 60.50 -8.74
C PRO A 137 -8.98 60.76 -10.01
N LEU A 138 -7.66 60.55 -9.90
CA LEU A 138 -6.82 60.60 -11.10
C LEU A 138 -7.30 59.49 -12.05
N PRO A 139 -7.32 59.79 -13.38
CA PRO A 139 -7.72 58.79 -14.35
C PRO A 139 -6.96 57.47 -14.13
N SER A 140 -7.69 56.35 -14.02
CA SER A 140 -7.09 55.01 -13.90
C SER A 140 -6.23 54.79 -15.16
N GLY A 141 -4.93 54.67 -14.96
CA GLY A 141 -4.00 54.37 -16.01
C GLY A 141 -3.98 52.88 -16.40
N ARG A 142 -3.28 52.55 -17.42
CA ARG A 142 -2.93 51.15 -17.72
C ARG A 142 -2.15 50.58 -16.55
N ARG A 143 -2.33 49.29 -16.23
CA ARG A 143 -1.54 48.63 -15.18
C ARG A 143 -0.05 48.68 -15.48
N CYS A 144 0.76 48.76 -14.46
CA CYS A 144 2.20 48.66 -14.56
C CYS A 144 2.62 47.32 -15.19
N HIS A 145 3.47 47.39 -16.22
CA HIS A 145 3.99 46.20 -16.93
C HIS A 145 5.00 45.39 -16.10
N PHE A 146 5.45 45.94 -14.96
CA PHE A 146 6.32 45.15 -14.08
C PHE A 146 5.57 43.94 -13.54
N PRO A 147 6.16 42.74 -13.65
CA PRO A 147 5.47 41.52 -13.29
C PRO A 147 4.93 41.47 -11.87
N GLY A 148 3.64 41.24 -11.73
CA GLY A 148 2.97 41.18 -10.45
C GLY A 148 2.77 42.51 -9.73
N CYS A 149 3.01 43.61 -10.38
CA CYS A 149 2.70 44.95 -9.85
C CYS A 149 1.20 45.24 -10.05
N GLU A 150 0.51 45.61 -9.00
CA GLU A 150 -0.93 45.95 -9.03
C GLU A 150 -1.20 47.43 -9.21
N LEU A 151 -0.13 48.27 -9.25
CA LEU A 151 -0.25 49.69 -9.41
C LEU A 151 -0.45 50.13 -10.86
N ASP A 152 -0.99 51.34 -11.04
CA ASP A 152 -1.13 51.94 -12.37
C ASP A 152 0.19 52.46 -12.88
N ALA A 153 0.41 52.34 -14.20
CA ALA A 153 1.54 52.92 -14.90
C ALA A 153 1.41 54.46 -14.92
N GLU A 154 2.60 55.12 -14.87
CA GLU A 154 2.73 56.55 -14.95
C GLU A 154 3.62 56.93 -16.13
N GLY A 155 3.09 57.71 -17.07
CA GLY A 155 3.85 58.18 -18.22
C GLY A 155 4.00 57.14 -19.34
N SER A 156 4.88 57.41 -20.31
CA SER A 156 5.06 56.61 -21.55
C SER A 156 5.72 55.24 -21.34
N ALA A 157 6.48 55.07 -20.27
CA ALA A 157 7.28 53.87 -20.00
C ALA A 157 6.46 52.65 -19.54
N ARG A 158 5.12 52.74 -19.45
CA ARG A 158 4.22 51.66 -19.01
C ARG A 158 4.59 51.08 -17.64
N LEU A 159 5.28 51.84 -16.78
CA LEU A 159 5.69 51.45 -15.43
C LEU A 159 5.09 52.42 -14.40
N CYS A 160 4.76 51.92 -13.19
CA CYS A 160 4.46 52.78 -12.09
C CYS A 160 5.72 53.60 -11.70
N GLY A 161 5.55 54.68 -10.93
CA GLY A 161 6.65 55.55 -10.54
C GLY A 161 7.81 54.81 -9.88
N HIS A 162 7.54 53.87 -8.99
CA HIS A 162 8.56 53.04 -8.35
C HIS A 162 9.35 52.19 -9.31
N HIS A 163 8.71 51.50 -10.28
CA HIS A 163 9.39 50.66 -11.24
C HIS A 163 10.09 51.44 -12.32
N ARG A 164 9.56 52.62 -12.66
CA ARG A 164 10.26 53.55 -13.57
C ARG A 164 11.59 54.02 -12.97
N ASP A 165 11.60 54.39 -11.69
CA ASP A 165 12.82 54.79 -11.01
C ASP A 165 13.85 53.66 -10.92
N ARG A 166 13.36 52.45 -10.68
CA ARG A 166 14.19 51.23 -10.69
C ARG A 166 14.76 50.93 -12.08
N TRP A 167 14.00 51.10 -13.14
CA TRP A 167 14.42 50.93 -14.51
C TRP A 167 15.44 52.03 -14.91
N CYS A 168 15.20 53.28 -14.49
CA CYS A 168 16.15 54.36 -14.72
C CYS A 168 17.48 54.10 -14.02
N ARG A 169 17.47 53.62 -12.77
CA ARG A 169 18.69 53.25 -12.02
C ARG A 169 19.44 52.08 -12.64
N ALA A 170 18.79 51.22 -13.39
CA ALA A 170 19.38 50.12 -14.14
C ALA A 170 19.99 50.61 -15.51
N GLY A 171 20.03 51.90 -15.79
CA GLY A 171 20.58 52.43 -17.04
C GLY A 171 19.61 52.40 -18.22
N ARG A 172 18.31 52.25 -17.98
CA ARG A 172 17.24 52.18 -19.01
C ARG A 172 17.50 51.16 -20.12
N PRO A 173 17.81 49.89 -19.80
CA PRO A 173 17.94 48.86 -20.82
C PRO A 173 16.62 48.72 -21.60
N PRO A 174 16.59 47.99 -22.74
CA PRO A 174 15.35 47.71 -23.46
C PRO A 174 14.33 47.14 -22.50
N LEU A 175 13.13 47.76 -22.41
CA LEU A 175 12.16 47.52 -21.36
C LEU A 175 11.75 46.04 -21.26
N ASP A 176 11.45 45.42 -22.39
CA ASP A 176 11.01 44.03 -22.43
C ASP A 176 12.10 43.07 -21.92
N SER A 177 13.36 43.29 -22.32
CA SER A 177 14.49 42.48 -21.82
C SER A 177 14.70 42.69 -20.33
N TRP A 178 14.57 43.93 -19.82
CA TRP A 178 14.69 44.23 -18.42
C TRP A 178 13.58 43.59 -17.59
N LEU A 179 12.33 43.60 -18.09
CA LEU A 179 11.19 42.94 -17.45
C LEU A 179 11.36 41.42 -17.34
N LEU A 180 12.03 40.78 -18.27
CA LEU A 180 12.34 39.35 -18.21
C LEU A 180 13.35 39.02 -17.10
N THR A 181 14.28 39.91 -16.78
CA THR A 181 15.32 39.69 -15.76
C THR A 181 14.87 40.08 -14.34
N CYS A 182 13.78 40.83 -14.21
CA CYS A 182 13.33 41.33 -12.93
C CYS A 182 12.73 40.27 -12.06
N GLU A 183 13.12 40.22 -10.77
CA GLU A 183 12.39 39.47 -9.75
C GLU A 183 10.99 40.05 -9.60
N THR A 184 10.04 39.16 -9.38
CA THR A 184 8.62 39.48 -9.30
C THR A 184 8.14 39.66 -7.85
N TYR A 185 7.16 40.53 -7.60
CA TYR A 185 6.55 40.76 -6.29
C TYR A 185 5.39 39.81 -6.00
N GLY A 186 5.03 39.71 -4.73
CA GLY A 186 3.80 39.10 -4.26
C GLY A 186 3.81 37.56 -4.33
N ARG A 187 2.64 37.01 -4.58
CA ARG A 187 2.38 35.57 -4.57
C ARG A 187 3.36 34.76 -5.38
N ASP A 188 3.64 33.56 -4.92
CA ASP A 188 4.44 32.61 -5.68
C ASP A 188 3.80 32.35 -7.06
N ARG A 189 4.66 32.15 -8.08
CA ARG A 189 4.24 32.06 -9.48
C ARG A 189 5.21 31.25 -10.30
N PHE A 190 4.73 30.75 -11.45
CA PHE A 190 5.57 30.23 -12.50
C PHE A 190 5.79 31.34 -13.53
N ASP A 191 7.02 31.78 -13.69
CA ASP A 191 7.40 32.78 -14.68
C ASP A 191 7.89 32.08 -15.94
N LEU A 192 7.04 32.02 -16.96
CA LEU A 192 7.31 31.35 -18.22
C LEU A 192 7.80 32.31 -19.33
N ARG A 193 7.90 33.60 -19.04
CA ARG A 193 8.30 34.63 -20.02
C ARG A 193 9.67 34.41 -20.67
N PRO A 194 10.70 33.88 -19.96
CA PRO A 194 12.01 33.61 -20.57
C PRO A 194 11.97 32.48 -21.61
N LEU A 195 10.93 31.64 -21.61
CA LEU A 195 10.83 30.52 -22.53
C LEU A 195 10.37 30.97 -23.93
N PRO A 196 10.90 30.36 -25.00
CA PRO A 196 10.37 30.56 -26.36
C PRO A 196 8.92 30.15 -26.44
N MET A 197 8.15 30.73 -27.36
CA MET A 197 6.67 30.59 -27.42
C MET A 197 6.18 29.13 -27.43
N PRO A 198 6.69 28.20 -28.25
CA PRO A 198 6.25 26.79 -28.19
C PRO A 198 6.48 26.19 -26.81
N MET A 199 7.71 26.31 -26.30
CA MET A 199 8.07 25.73 -24.99
C MET A 199 7.28 26.34 -23.83
N ARG A 200 6.91 27.60 -23.92
CA ARG A 200 6.05 28.29 -22.93
C ARG A 200 4.69 27.61 -22.82
N LEU A 201 4.03 27.35 -23.93
CA LEU A 201 2.73 26.65 -23.97
C LEU A 201 2.86 25.20 -23.48
N GLU A 202 3.95 24.53 -23.83
CA GLU A 202 4.23 23.15 -23.43
C GLU A 202 4.39 23.03 -21.92
N ILE A 203 5.16 23.93 -21.30
CA ILE A 203 5.33 23.97 -19.83
C ILE A 203 4.03 24.37 -19.15
N ALA A 204 3.29 25.35 -19.68
CA ALA A 204 2.00 25.76 -19.14
C ALA A 204 1.00 24.59 -19.15
N TYR A 205 0.94 23.86 -20.25
CA TYR A 205 0.12 22.66 -20.37
C TYR A 205 0.53 21.56 -19.38
N ALA A 206 1.82 21.34 -19.19
CA ALA A 206 2.32 20.39 -18.22
C ALA A 206 1.95 20.76 -16.77
N ILE A 207 1.99 22.05 -16.42
CA ILE A 207 1.52 22.52 -15.11
C ILE A 207 0.03 22.27 -14.96
N GLN A 208 -0.77 22.61 -15.98
CA GLN A 208 -2.21 22.34 -15.98
C GLN A 208 -2.53 20.85 -15.81
N CYS A 209 -1.87 19.97 -16.57
CA CYS A 209 -2.05 18.51 -16.43
C CYS A 209 -1.73 18.01 -15.03
N ARG A 210 -0.70 18.59 -14.38
CA ARG A 210 -0.37 18.26 -12.98
C ARG A 210 -1.46 18.69 -12.00
N VAL A 211 -2.05 19.86 -12.22
CA VAL A 211 -3.19 20.35 -11.43
C VAL A 211 -4.40 19.45 -11.62
N ASP A 212 -4.68 19.06 -12.85
CA ASP A 212 -5.83 18.19 -13.17
C ASP A 212 -5.68 16.76 -12.60
N GLU A 213 -4.46 16.21 -12.63
CA GLU A 213 -4.19 14.90 -12.03
C GLU A 213 -4.22 14.87 -10.50
N ARG A 214 -4.02 15.99 -9.83
CA ARG A 214 -3.99 16.15 -8.36
C ARG A 214 -3.09 15.16 -7.59
N ARG A 215 -2.11 14.54 -8.26
CA ARG A 215 -1.27 13.48 -7.69
C ARG A 215 0.10 13.93 -7.21
N THR A 216 0.65 14.97 -7.82
CA THR A 216 2.02 15.40 -7.55
C THR A 216 2.07 16.89 -7.34
N MET A 217 2.42 17.32 -6.14
CA MET A 217 2.62 18.74 -5.85
C MET A 217 3.70 19.31 -6.74
N THR A 218 3.42 20.45 -7.37
CA THR A 218 4.32 21.16 -8.27
C THR A 218 4.32 22.64 -7.90
N ARG A 219 5.12 23.01 -6.92
CA ARG A 219 5.24 24.39 -6.46
C ARG A 219 6.29 25.16 -7.30
N PRO A 220 6.19 26.49 -7.41
CA PRO A 220 7.15 27.28 -8.20
C PRO A 220 8.62 27.04 -7.85
N HIS A 221 8.95 26.87 -6.58
CA HIS A 221 10.33 26.63 -6.15
C HIS A 221 10.87 25.26 -6.60
N HIS A 222 9.99 24.26 -6.82
CA HIS A 222 10.38 22.93 -7.26
C HIS A 222 10.96 22.91 -8.69
N ILE A 223 10.50 23.79 -9.57
CA ILE A 223 10.92 23.80 -10.99
C ILE A 223 11.59 25.11 -11.41
N ARG A 224 11.82 26.03 -10.48
CA ARG A 224 12.44 27.34 -10.78
C ARG A 224 13.79 27.21 -11.46
N ARG A 225 14.64 26.28 -11.02
CA ARG A 225 15.95 26.01 -11.61
C ARG A 225 15.80 25.49 -13.04
N LEU A 226 14.85 24.59 -13.26
CA LEU A 226 14.54 24.06 -14.60
C LEU A 226 14.10 25.20 -15.54
N LEU A 227 13.12 26.01 -15.13
CA LEU A 227 12.63 27.13 -15.95
C LEU A 227 13.72 28.16 -16.34
N ARG A 228 14.72 28.32 -15.48
CA ARG A 228 15.89 29.20 -15.77
C ARG A 228 16.89 28.56 -16.72
N ALA A 229 17.03 27.25 -16.71
CA ALA A 229 18.00 26.53 -17.53
C ALA A 229 17.50 26.21 -18.95
N LEU A 230 16.19 26.00 -19.11
CA LEU A 230 15.59 25.60 -20.39
C LEU A 230 15.91 26.56 -21.56
N PRO A 231 15.86 27.91 -21.40
CA PRO A 231 16.17 28.85 -22.53
C PRO A 231 17.58 28.69 -23.11
N GLY A 232 18.55 28.30 -22.27
CA GLY A 232 19.93 28.04 -22.70
C GLY A 232 20.10 26.78 -23.55
N GLY A 233 19.06 25.97 -23.67
CA GLY A 233 19.06 24.73 -24.46
C GLY A 233 19.17 24.93 -25.99
N GLY A 234 18.96 26.16 -26.49
CA GLY A 234 19.09 26.48 -27.91
C GLY A 234 18.00 25.87 -28.81
N VAL A 235 16.87 25.42 -28.22
CA VAL A 235 15.77 24.80 -28.93
C VAL A 235 14.43 25.48 -28.56
N ALA A 236 13.45 25.42 -29.46
CA ALA A 236 12.18 26.10 -29.28
C ALA A 236 11.13 25.25 -28.55
N SER A 237 11.22 23.93 -28.63
CA SER A 237 10.28 22.96 -28.04
C SER A 237 10.99 21.98 -27.13
N LEU A 238 10.27 21.44 -26.12
CA LEU A 238 10.75 20.33 -25.29
C LEU A 238 10.95 19.05 -26.10
N LEU A 239 10.26 18.91 -27.22
CA LEU A 239 10.32 17.74 -28.10
C LEU A 239 11.51 17.75 -29.06
N ASP A 240 12.21 18.89 -29.19
CA ASP A 240 13.38 19.01 -30.07
C ASP A 240 14.62 18.25 -29.56
N ARG A 241 14.55 17.78 -28.31
CA ARG A 241 15.57 16.92 -27.71
C ARG A 241 14.96 15.64 -27.12
N SER A 242 15.72 14.55 -27.17
CA SER A 242 15.33 13.34 -26.43
C SER A 242 15.38 13.56 -24.92
N PRO A 243 14.61 12.79 -24.12
CA PRO A 243 14.70 12.84 -22.66
C PRO A 243 16.14 12.70 -22.14
N GLU A 244 16.93 11.80 -22.72
CA GLU A 244 18.31 11.53 -22.35
C GLU A 244 19.22 12.76 -22.66
N SER A 245 19.02 13.39 -23.82
CA SER A 245 19.73 14.62 -24.19
C SER A 245 19.41 15.77 -23.26
N TRP A 246 18.14 15.91 -22.81
CA TRP A 246 17.75 16.88 -21.79
C TRP A 246 18.41 16.60 -20.43
N MET A 247 18.46 15.34 -20.01
CA MET A 247 19.11 14.96 -18.74
C MET A 247 20.60 15.31 -18.75
N SER A 248 21.29 15.01 -19.84
CA SER A 248 22.70 15.34 -20.03
C SER A 248 22.93 16.84 -20.01
N TYR A 249 22.16 17.61 -20.79
CA TYR A 249 22.27 19.07 -20.85
C TYR A 249 22.04 19.75 -19.48
N LEU A 250 21.01 19.32 -18.73
CA LEU A 250 20.64 19.92 -17.46
C LEU A 250 21.50 19.44 -16.29
N GLY A 251 22.34 18.42 -16.49
CA GLY A 251 23.19 17.84 -15.46
C GLY A 251 22.40 17.21 -14.31
N PHE A 252 21.25 16.61 -14.62
CA PHE A 252 20.43 15.90 -13.64
C PHE A 252 20.97 14.49 -13.41
N SER A 253 21.15 14.13 -12.14
CA SER A 253 21.51 12.79 -11.70
C SER A 253 20.37 12.16 -10.89
N SER A 254 20.56 10.93 -10.43
CA SER A 254 19.62 10.27 -9.51
C SER A 254 19.43 11.04 -8.19
N GLU A 255 20.44 11.78 -7.75
CA GLU A 255 20.44 12.51 -6.48
C GLU A 255 20.16 14.00 -6.66
N ARG A 256 20.60 14.62 -7.77
CA ARG A 256 20.44 16.04 -8.03
C ARG A 256 19.37 16.32 -9.07
N GLY A 257 18.39 17.15 -8.72
CA GLY A 257 17.34 17.60 -9.65
C GLY A 257 16.25 16.54 -9.89
N TYR A 258 16.01 15.64 -8.94
CA TYR A 258 14.98 14.59 -9.06
C TYR A 258 13.60 15.17 -9.39
N ILE A 259 13.19 16.26 -8.72
CA ILE A 259 11.86 16.87 -8.92
C ILE A 259 11.77 17.52 -10.30
N GLU A 260 12.78 18.28 -10.70
CA GLU A 260 12.85 18.94 -12.01
C GLU A 260 12.90 17.90 -13.14
N ARG A 261 13.74 16.89 -12.99
CA ARG A 261 13.82 15.77 -13.92
C ARG A 261 12.46 15.10 -14.09
N ARG A 262 11.78 14.81 -13.00
CA ARG A 262 10.46 14.17 -13.02
C ARG A 262 9.42 15.04 -13.71
N PHE A 263 9.42 16.36 -13.41
CA PHE A 263 8.53 17.30 -14.07
C PHE A 263 8.76 17.34 -15.58
N LEU A 264 10.02 17.40 -16.02
CA LEU A 264 10.38 17.47 -17.44
C LEU A 264 9.96 16.19 -18.19
N LEU A 265 10.21 15.03 -17.62
CA LEU A 265 9.78 13.74 -18.21
C LEU A 265 8.26 13.65 -18.33
N ASP A 266 7.54 14.12 -17.32
CA ASP A 266 6.08 14.15 -17.37
C ASP A 266 5.58 15.15 -18.40
N ALA A 267 6.19 16.34 -18.51
CA ALA A 267 5.86 17.34 -19.53
C ALA A 267 6.01 16.77 -20.95
N ILE A 268 7.14 16.14 -21.24
CA ILE A 268 7.36 15.45 -22.52
C ILE A 268 6.31 14.33 -22.72
N GLY A 269 5.98 13.61 -21.65
CA GLY A 269 4.95 12.58 -21.68
C GLY A 269 3.57 13.11 -22.04
N TYR A 270 3.12 14.21 -21.44
CA TYR A 270 1.82 14.85 -21.77
C TYR A 270 1.77 15.36 -23.20
N LEU A 271 2.86 15.91 -23.69
CA LEU A 271 2.94 16.36 -25.09
C LEU A 271 2.85 15.18 -26.08
N ARG A 272 3.56 14.10 -25.78
CA ARG A 272 3.47 12.87 -26.56
C ARG A 272 2.08 12.27 -26.53
N ASP A 273 1.39 12.29 -25.37
CA ASP A 273 0.02 11.83 -25.27
C ASP A 273 -0.94 12.65 -26.13
N LEU A 274 -0.66 13.96 -26.22
CA LEU A 274 -1.44 14.87 -27.06
C LEU A 274 -1.26 14.60 -28.56
N ILE A 275 -0.01 14.37 -28.99
CA ILE A 275 0.35 14.13 -30.40
C ILE A 275 -0.02 12.72 -30.84
N GLU A 276 0.34 11.74 -30.04
CA GLU A 276 0.27 10.33 -30.39
C GLU A 276 -1.07 9.68 -30.03
N GLY A 277 -1.90 10.38 -29.25
CA GLY A 277 -3.17 9.87 -28.74
C GLY A 277 -3.03 8.94 -27.52
N VAL A 278 -4.18 8.65 -26.90
CA VAL A 278 -4.35 7.76 -25.74
C VAL A 278 -5.42 6.73 -26.05
N GLY A 279 -5.47 5.65 -25.26
CA GLY A 279 -6.42 4.57 -25.44
C GLY A 279 -5.87 3.40 -26.29
N TRP A 280 -6.71 2.38 -26.43
CA TRP A 280 -6.28 1.12 -27.05
C TRP A 280 -5.90 1.26 -28.52
N ASP A 281 -6.53 2.14 -29.27
CA ASP A 281 -6.25 2.33 -30.70
C ASP A 281 -4.87 2.94 -30.93
N ALA A 282 -4.43 3.81 -30.02
CA ALA A 282 -3.11 4.41 -30.04
C ALA A 282 -2.02 3.51 -29.46
N GLU A 283 -2.30 2.76 -28.38
CA GLU A 283 -1.28 1.96 -27.67
C GLU A 283 -1.10 0.55 -28.25
N TYR A 284 -2.16 -0.10 -28.73
CA TYR A 284 -2.10 -1.48 -29.20
C TYR A 284 -1.08 -1.72 -30.34
N PRO A 285 -0.94 -0.83 -31.34
CA PRO A 285 0.06 -0.99 -32.39
C PRO A 285 1.52 -0.95 -31.87
N ARG A 286 1.77 -0.30 -30.73
CA ARG A 286 3.11 -0.13 -30.15
C ARG A 286 3.59 -1.39 -29.47
N ASP A 287 4.92 -1.60 -29.46
CA ASP A 287 5.55 -2.72 -28.74
C ASP A 287 5.93 -2.37 -27.28
N VAL A 288 5.67 -1.14 -26.84
CA VAL A 288 5.75 -0.73 -25.44
C VAL A 288 4.45 0.00 -25.10
N TRP A 289 3.64 -0.60 -24.23
CA TRP A 289 2.39 0.01 -23.79
C TRP A 289 2.59 0.76 -22.50
N LEU A 290 2.23 2.03 -22.49
CA LEU A 290 2.16 2.84 -21.29
C LEU A 290 0.77 2.67 -20.66
N LEU A 291 0.70 1.92 -19.56
CA LEU A 291 -0.58 1.53 -18.97
C LEU A 291 -1.42 2.72 -18.50
N ARG A 292 -0.79 3.85 -18.14
CA ARG A 292 -1.50 5.09 -17.82
C ARG A 292 -2.33 5.63 -19.01
N ARG A 293 -1.87 5.45 -20.27
CA ARG A 293 -2.61 5.83 -21.49
C ARG A 293 -3.84 4.97 -21.72
N LEU A 294 -3.88 3.80 -21.09
CA LEU A 294 -5.00 2.85 -21.11
C LEU A 294 -5.93 3.01 -19.89
N GLY A 295 -5.71 4.05 -19.06
CA GLY A 295 -6.51 4.32 -17.86
C GLY A 295 -6.15 3.49 -16.63
N TYR A 296 -5.08 2.70 -16.67
CA TYR A 296 -4.64 1.93 -15.52
C TYR A 296 -3.79 2.78 -14.55
N PRO A 297 -3.90 2.56 -13.22
CA PRO A 297 -3.11 3.30 -12.25
C PRO A 297 -1.62 2.97 -12.34
N GLY A 298 -0.78 3.97 -12.06
CA GLY A 298 0.67 3.84 -12.06
C GLY A 298 1.33 4.51 -13.27
N ARG A 299 2.14 5.56 -12.98
CA ARG A 299 2.72 6.44 -14.01
C ARG A 299 3.75 5.76 -14.89
N ASP A 300 4.58 4.91 -14.29
CA ASP A 300 5.74 4.30 -14.95
C ASP A 300 5.51 2.82 -15.31
N THR A 301 4.29 2.34 -15.11
CA THR A 301 3.97 0.96 -15.42
C THR A 301 3.81 0.80 -16.92
N CYS A 302 4.66 -0.04 -17.52
CA CYS A 302 4.57 -0.36 -18.94
C CYS A 302 4.67 -1.88 -19.16
N LEU A 303 4.09 -2.33 -20.26
CA LEU A 303 4.32 -3.67 -20.80
C LEU A 303 5.25 -3.55 -22.00
N ARG A 304 6.35 -4.29 -21.97
CA ARG A 304 7.36 -4.30 -23.04
C ARG A 304 7.29 -5.61 -23.81
N PHE A 305 7.04 -5.50 -25.10
CA PHE A 305 6.97 -6.65 -26.01
C PHE A 305 8.15 -6.67 -26.99
N THR A 306 9.00 -5.63 -26.98
CA THR A 306 10.15 -5.48 -27.88
C THR A 306 11.15 -6.63 -27.81
N GLU A 307 11.29 -7.24 -26.62
CA GLU A 307 12.21 -8.35 -26.36
C GLU A 307 11.64 -9.73 -26.79
N ILE A 308 10.38 -9.79 -27.22
CA ILE A 308 9.80 -10.98 -27.85
C ILE A 308 10.08 -10.87 -29.34
N GLU A 309 11.25 -11.34 -29.78
CA GLU A 309 11.69 -11.17 -31.16
C GLU A 309 10.82 -11.89 -32.21
N PRO A 310 10.32 -13.14 -31.99
CA PRO A 310 9.41 -13.78 -32.93
C PRO A 310 8.11 -12.99 -33.07
N ILE A 311 7.87 -12.43 -34.27
CA ILE A 311 6.74 -11.49 -34.52
C ILE A 311 5.40 -12.12 -34.20
N TRP A 312 5.16 -13.37 -34.59
CA TRP A 312 3.92 -14.08 -34.32
C TRP A 312 3.65 -14.21 -32.80
N LEU A 313 4.69 -14.58 -32.03
CA LEU A 313 4.57 -14.75 -30.58
C LEU A 313 4.39 -13.39 -29.88
N ARG A 314 5.05 -12.33 -30.37
CA ARG A 314 4.85 -10.96 -29.90
C ARG A 314 3.40 -10.53 -30.09
N GLN A 315 2.84 -10.71 -31.30
CA GLN A 315 1.46 -10.33 -31.58
C GLN A 315 0.46 -11.16 -30.76
N LEU A 316 0.70 -12.44 -30.63
CA LEU A 316 -0.11 -13.32 -29.79
C LEU A 316 -0.08 -12.89 -28.31
N THR A 317 1.12 -12.57 -27.80
CA THR A 317 1.29 -12.10 -26.42
C THR A 317 0.60 -10.75 -26.20
N LYS A 318 0.68 -9.83 -27.16
CA LYS A 318 -0.03 -8.53 -27.11
C LYS A 318 -1.54 -8.74 -27.06
N ARG A 319 -2.07 -9.63 -27.91
CA ARG A 319 -3.50 -9.96 -27.95
C ARG A 319 -3.96 -10.56 -26.62
N TRP A 320 -3.17 -11.48 -26.08
CA TRP A 320 -3.45 -12.12 -24.80
C TRP A 320 -3.37 -11.12 -23.63
N ALA A 321 -2.34 -10.28 -23.57
CA ALA A 321 -2.19 -9.25 -22.54
C ALA A 321 -3.37 -8.27 -22.56
N ARG A 322 -3.83 -7.80 -23.75
CA ARG A 322 -5.01 -6.96 -23.90
C ARG A 322 -6.25 -7.65 -23.34
N TRP A 323 -6.49 -8.88 -23.73
CA TRP A 323 -7.63 -9.67 -23.25
C TRP A 323 -7.59 -9.86 -21.74
N ARG A 324 -6.44 -10.23 -21.18
CA ARG A 324 -6.28 -10.40 -19.73
C ARG A 324 -6.54 -9.09 -18.95
N LEU A 325 -6.05 -7.98 -19.45
CA LEU A 325 -6.32 -6.67 -18.84
C LEU A 325 -7.81 -6.32 -18.91
N SER A 326 -8.48 -6.58 -20.03
CA SER A 326 -9.93 -6.31 -20.20
C SER A 326 -10.82 -7.22 -19.36
N THR A 327 -10.35 -8.41 -18.98
CA THR A 327 -11.05 -9.33 -18.06
C THR A 327 -10.76 -9.06 -16.58
N GLY A 328 -10.06 -7.95 -16.24
CA GLY A 328 -9.80 -7.54 -14.87
C GLY A 328 -8.63 -8.25 -14.18
N VAL A 329 -7.78 -8.96 -14.93
CA VAL A 329 -6.56 -9.54 -14.35
C VAL A 329 -5.60 -8.44 -13.95
N SER A 330 -4.99 -8.55 -12.76
CA SER A 330 -4.13 -7.52 -12.21
C SER A 330 -2.93 -7.22 -13.13
N ILE A 331 -2.55 -5.95 -13.22
CA ILE A 331 -1.37 -5.48 -13.97
C ILE A 331 -0.12 -6.27 -13.59
N GLY A 332 0.08 -6.54 -12.29
CA GLY A 332 1.22 -7.30 -11.79
C GLY A 332 1.28 -8.71 -12.36
N THR A 333 0.13 -9.38 -12.48
CA THR A 333 0.02 -10.71 -13.08
C THR A 333 0.32 -10.65 -14.58
N VAL A 334 -0.32 -9.72 -15.32
CA VAL A 334 -0.07 -9.57 -16.76
C VAL A 334 1.38 -9.22 -17.06
N SER A 335 2.01 -8.37 -16.24
CA SER A 335 3.44 -8.06 -16.38
C SER A 335 4.34 -9.28 -16.12
N ALA A 336 3.96 -10.15 -15.19
CA ALA A 336 4.69 -11.39 -14.92
C ALA A 336 4.53 -12.37 -16.10
N ASP A 337 3.33 -12.47 -16.66
CA ASP A 337 3.04 -13.29 -17.83
C ASP A 337 3.87 -12.85 -19.04
N VAL A 338 3.87 -11.55 -19.36
CA VAL A 338 4.66 -11.00 -20.48
C VAL A 338 6.15 -11.31 -20.29
N ARG A 339 6.69 -11.13 -19.07
CA ARG A 339 8.09 -11.45 -18.77
C ARG A 339 8.40 -12.95 -18.91
N ALA A 340 7.47 -13.82 -18.54
CA ALA A 340 7.64 -15.27 -18.71
C ALA A 340 7.72 -15.63 -20.18
N ILE A 341 6.84 -15.09 -21.01
CA ILE A 341 6.86 -15.31 -22.46
C ILE A 341 8.10 -14.68 -23.12
N THR A 342 8.54 -13.51 -22.66
CA THR A 342 9.80 -12.90 -23.09
C THR A 342 10.98 -13.85 -22.81
N GLY A 343 11.08 -14.36 -21.59
CA GLY A 343 12.13 -15.30 -21.21
C GLY A 343 12.09 -16.61 -22.03
N PHE A 344 10.89 -17.08 -22.35
CA PHE A 344 10.72 -18.23 -23.25
C PHE A 344 11.21 -17.92 -24.66
N ALA A 345 10.77 -16.81 -25.24
CA ALA A 345 11.15 -16.40 -26.60
C ALA A 345 12.67 -16.25 -26.77
N GLN A 346 13.34 -15.67 -25.76
CA GLN A 346 14.80 -15.47 -25.78
C GLN A 346 15.61 -16.77 -25.74
N CYS A 347 15.06 -17.83 -25.17
CA CYS A 347 15.75 -19.13 -25.10
C CYS A 347 15.72 -19.90 -26.40
N PHE A 348 14.80 -19.60 -27.33
CA PHE A 348 14.56 -20.46 -28.51
C PHE A 348 14.49 -19.68 -29.82
N PRO A 349 15.63 -19.41 -30.48
CA PRO A 349 15.67 -18.75 -31.78
C PRO A 349 14.86 -19.46 -32.87
N ALA A 350 14.63 -20.76 -32.74
CA ALA A 350 13.82 -21.54 -33.68
C ALA A 350 12.39 -20.98 -33.84
N LEU A 351 11.86 -20.33 -32.84
CA LEU A 351 10.52 -19.68 -32.83
C LEU A 351 10.39 -18.57 -33.90
N HIS A 352 11.48 -18.05 -34.45
CA HIS A 352 11.45 -17.10 -35.57
C HIS A 352 10.90 -17.72 -36.86
N ARG A 353 10.93 -19.03 -36.98
CA ARG A 353 10.43 -19.75 -38.17
C ARG A 353 8.91 -19.73 -38.28
N GLY A 354 8.23 -19.59 -37.17
CA GLY A 354 6.76 -19.57 -37.09
C GLY A 354 6.19 -20.35 -35.91
N PRO A 355 4.85 -20.35 -35.74
CA PRO A 355 4.18 -21.11 -34.69
C PRO A 355 4.44 -22.62 -34.73
N GLU A 356 4.66 -23.17 -35.94
CA GLU A 356 4.91 -24.58 -36.19
C GLU A 356 6.25 -25.06 -35.58
N ALA A 357 7.17 -24.12 -35.31
CA ALA A 357 8.44 -24.42 -34.64
C ALA A 357 8.27 -24.72 -33.14
N LEU A 358 7.11 -24.40 -32.58
CA LEU A 358 6.78 -24.74 -31.20
C LEU A 358 6.36 -26.21 -31.12
N THR A 359 7.28 -27.08 -30.75
CA THR A 359 7.07 -28.50 -30.61
C THR A 359 7.07 -28.94 -29.15
N ARG A 360 6.61 -30.16 -28.87
CA ARG A 360 6.69 -30.73 -27.51
C ARG A 360 8.14 -30.84 -27.01
N GLU A 361 9.08 -31.23 -27.87
CA GLU A 361 10.50 -31.31 -27.56
C GLU A 361 11.08 -29.94 -27.12
N LEU A 362 10.65 -28.88 -27.79
CA LEU A 362 11.04 -27.51 -27.40
C LEU A 362 10.50 -27.14 -26.01
N ILE A 363 9.27 -27.56 -25.69
CA ILE A 363 8.71 -27.38 -24.33
C ILE A 363 9.53 -28.16 -23.29
N GLU A 364 9.88 -29.40 -23.55
CA GLU A 364 10.70 -30.22 -22.64
C GLU A 364 12.08 -29.60 -22.41
N THR A 365 12.69 -29.09 -23.47
CA THR A 365 13.94 -28.32 -23.37
C THR A 365 13.75 -27.04 -22.50
N HIS A 366 12.62 -26.35 -22.67
CA HIS A 366 12.29 -25.18 -21.84
C HIS A 366 12.16 -25.57 -20.36
N LEU A 367 11.47 -26.66 -20.04
CA LEU A 367 11.32 -27.13 -18.66
C LEU A 367 12.69 -27.42 -18.01
N ALA A 368 13.62 -28.01 -18.77
CA ALA A 368 15.00 -28.23 -18.32
C ALA A 368 15.73 -26.89 -18.05
N HIS A 369 15.60 -25.91 -18.94
CA HIS A 369 16.16 -24.56 -18.73
C HIS A 369 15.57 -23.90 -17.50
N LEU A 370 14.26 -24.00 -17.28
CA LEU A 370 13.60 -23.45 -16.10
C LEU A 370 14.11 -24.10 -14.81
N ALA A 371 14.42 -25.38 -14.81
CA ALA A 371 14.94 -26.10 -13.66
C ALA A 371 16.30 -25.53 -13.20
N VAL A 372 17.16 -25.17 -14.16
CA VAL A 372 18.46 -24.54 -13.88
C VAL A 372 18.30 -23.07 -13.46
N ARG A 373 17.49 -22.30 -14.22
CA ARG A 373 17.36 -20.84 -13.99
C ARG A 373 16.59 -20.50 -12.73
N PHE A 374 15.60 -21.31 -12.34
CA PHE A 374 14.74 -21.10 -11.18
C PHE A 374 14.78 -22.29 -10.22
N PRO A 375 15.70 -22.32 -9.24
CA PRO A 375 15.77 -23.41 -8.27
C PRO A 375 14.48 -23.60 -7.47
N ASN A 376 13.72 -22.50 -7.25
CA ASN A 376 12.48 -22.52 -6.50
C ASN A 376 11.31 -23.06 -7.34
N ALA A 377 10.69 -24.17 -6.89
CA ALA A 377 9.56 -24.82 -7.56
C ALA A 377 8.37 -23.86 -7.82
N LYS A 378 8.07 -22.96 -6.89
CA LYS A 378 6.98 -21.98 -7.04
C LYS A 378 7.25 -21.00 -8.19
N SER A 379 8.49 -20.55 -8.34
CA SER A 379 8.90 -19.69 -9.46
C SER A 379 8.76 -20.41 -10.80
N ARG A 380 9.21 -21.68 -10.88
CA ARG A 380 9.01 -22.52 -12.07
C ARG A 380 7.54 -22.67 -12.42
N THR A 381 6.71 -23.04 -11.43
CA THR A 381 5.25 -23.16 -11.62
C THR A 381 4.66 -21.89 -12.22
N SER A 382 5.09 -20.71 -11.77
CA SER A 382 4.61 -19.44 -12.32
C SER A 382 4.97 -19.28 -13.81
N GLN A 383 6.22 -19.58 -14.20
CA GLN A 383 6.66 -19.50 -15.60
C GLN A 383 5.87 -20.47 -16.49
N ILE A 384 5.74 -21.72 -16.05
CA ILE A 384 4.98 -22.78 -16.74
C ILE A 384 3.51 -22.35 -16.89
N SER A 385 2.89 -21.85 -15.82
CA SER A 385 1.48 -21.44 -15.85
C SER A 385 1.22 -20.26 -16.80
N SER A 386 2.17 -19.33 -16.95
CA SER A 386 2.04 -18.22 -17.89
C SER A 386 2.06 -18.73 -19.35
N LEU A 387 2.98 -19.63 -19.70
CA LEU A 387 3.05 -20.21 -21.04
C LEU A 387 1.82 -21.10 -21.33
N ALA A 388 1.43 -21.96 -20.38
CA ALA A 388 0.23 -22.79 -20.48
C ALA A 388 -1.03 -21.94 -20.66
N GLY A 389 -1.14 -20.82 -19.93
CA GLY A 389 -2.24 -19.87 -20.04
C GLY A 389 -2.33 -19.24 -21.42
N LEU A 390 -1.21 -18.80 -22.00
CA LEU A 390 -1.15 -18.27 -23.36
C LEU A 390 -1.60 -19.31 -24.38
N LEU A 391 -1.00 -20.51 -24.37
CA LEU A 391 -1.29 -21.56 -25.35
C LEU A 391 -2.75 -22.02 -25.27
N ARG A 392 -3.26 -22.24 -24.07
CA ARG A 392 -4.66 -22.62 -23.84
C ARG A 392 -5.62 -21.57 -24.35
N THR A 393 -5.38 -20.30 -24.04
CA THR A 393 -6.24 -19.19 -24.47
C THR A 393 -6.18 -19.04 -26.00
N ALA A 394 -4.99 -19.12 -26.59
CA ALA A 394 -4.81 -19.02 -28.04
C ALA A 394 -5.61 -20.11 -28.80
N ARG A 395 -5.60 -21.35 -28.32
CA ARG A 395 -6.38 -22.45 -28.89
C ARG A 395 -7.87 -22.28 -28.66
N GLN A 396 -8.29 -21.98 -27.44
CA GLN A 396 -9.68 -21.82 -27.08
C GLN A 396 -10.39 -20.77 -27.97
N HIS A 397 -9.66 -19.72 -28.32
CA HIS A 397 -10.19 -18.63 -29.16
C HIS A 397 -9.77 -18.68 -30.63
N GLY A 398 -9.01 -19.70 -31.04
CA GLY A 398 -8.53 -19.84 -32.44
C GLY A 398 -7.63 -18.69 -32.88
N TRP A 399 -6.83 -18.10 -31.97
CA TRP A 399 -6.03 -16.92 -32.28
C TRP A 399 -4.82 -17.19 -33.15
N GLU A 400 -4.26 -18.39 -33.08
CA GLU A 400 -3.15 -18.85 -33.92
C GLU A 400 -3.40 -20.31 -34.36
N PRO A 401 -4.09 -20.49 -35.49
CA PRO A 401 -4.48 -21.84 -35.97
C PRO A 401 -3.31 -22.78 -36.33
N ARG A 402 -2.13 -22.20 -36.55
CA ARG A 402 -0.93 -22.96 -36.92
C ARG A 402 -0.20 -23.57 -35.71
N LEU A 403 -0.64 -23.24 -34.48
CA LEU A 403 -0.14 -23.94 -33.29
C LEU A 403 -0.61 -25.40 -33.30
N GLU A 404 0.34 -26.32 -33.18
CA GLU A 404 0.02 -27.73 -33.12
C GLU A 404 -0.88 -28.02 -31.89
N PRO A 405 -2.05 -28.70 -32.09
CA PRO A 405 -3.00 -28.96 -31.01
C PRO A 405 -2.43 -29.79 -29.84
N ARG A 406 -1.44 -30.64 -30.11
CA ARG A 406 -0.82 -31.54 -29.12
C ARG A 406 0.27 -30.87 -28.26
N VAL A 407 0.73 -29.70 -28.64
CA VAL A 407 1.78 -28.99 -27.90
C VAL A 407 1.15 -28.26 -26.72
N ASP A 408 1.11 -28.86 -25.55
CA ASP A 408 0.58 -28.26 -24.30
C ASP A 408 1.50 -28.54 -23.12
N LEU A 409 1.19 -27.93 -22.01
CA LEU A 409 1.81 -28.12 -20.71
C LEU A 409 0.83 -28.89 -19.81
N PHE A 410 1.23 -30.12 -19.46
CA PHE A 410 0.43 -31.07 -18.72
C PHE A 410 0.70 -30.96 -17.21
N HIS A 411 -0.11 -31.64 -16.40
CA HIS A 411 0.05 -31.65 -14.94
C HIS A 411 1.44 -32.15 -14.51
N GLU A 412 1.98 -33.13 -15.21
CA GLU A 412 3.27 -33.77 -14.95
C GLU A 412 4.46 -32.84 -15.22
N ASP A 413 4.27 -31.77 -16.03
CA ASP A 413 5.29 -30.76 -16.33
C ASP A 413 5.53 -29.81 -15.16
N TYR A 414 4.62 -29.80 -14.19
CA TYR A 414 4.76 -28.92 -13.03
C TYR A 414 5.63 -29.54 -11.94
N PRO A 415 6.56 -28.78 -11.38
CA PRO A 415 7.41 -29.28 -10.31
C PRO A 415 6.59 -29.57 -9.05
N ARG A 416 6.90 -30.67 -8.39
CA ARG A 416 6.33 -30.98 -7.07
C ARG A 416 6.67 -29.84 -6.10
N GLN A 417 5.65 -29.28 -5.48
CA GLN A 417 5.83 -28.23 -4.47
C GLN A 417 5.86 -28.88 -3.09
N MET A 418 6.94 -28.65 -2.36
CA MET A 418 6.95 -28.97 -0.93
C MET A 418 6.07 -27.95 -0.20
N ILE A 419 5.08 -28.43 0.53
CA ILE A 419 4.28 -27.61 1.42
C ILE A 419 5.15 -27.32 2.65
N GLY A 420 5.81 -26.16 2.63
CA GLY A 420 6.61 -25.70 3.78
C GLY A 420 5.74 -25.48 5.03
N ALA A 421 6.36 -25.54 6.21
CA ALA A 421 5.72 -25.16 7.46
C ALA A 421 5.18 -23.72 7.39
N PRO A 422 4.10 -23.37 8.12
CA PRO A 422 3.67 -21.99 8.28
C PRO A 422 4.83 -21.17 8.80
N ARG A 423 5.03 -19.98 8.24
CA ARG A 423 6.07 -19.03 8.70
C ARG A 423 5.49 -18.13 9.82
N ALA A 424 4.81 -18.74 10.78
CA ALA A 424 4.33 -18.00 11.95
C ALA A 424 5.52 -17.54 12.78
N LEU A 425 5.38 -16.39 13.42
CA LEU A 425 6.32 -15.89 14.41
C LEU A 425 6.06 -16.64 15.72
N SER A 426 7.10 -16.85 16.51
CA SER A 426 6.95 -17.45 17.84
C SER A 426 6.25 -16.49 18.81
N GLU A 427 5.67 -17.01 19.87
CA GLU A 427 5.01 -16.20 20.90
C GLU A 427 6.01 -15.28 21.61
N ALA A 428 7.26 -15.69 21.77
CA ALA A 428 8.32 -14.85 22.35
C ALA A 428 8.61 -13.60 21.49
N VAL A 429 8.58 -13.73 20.16
CA VAL A 429 8.72 -12.60 19.25
C VAL A 429 7.46 -11.73 19.26
N MET A 430 6.27 -12.34 19.23
CA MET A 430 5.01 -11.60 19.23
C MET A 430 4.83 -10.80 20.53
N ALA A 431 5.17 -11.38 21.67
CA ALA A 431 5.13 -10.69 22.97
C ALA A 431 6.02 -9.42 23.00
N GLN A 432 7.16 -9.43 22.30
CA GLN A 432 8.00 -8.22 22.16
C GLN A 432 7.33 -7.18 21.26
N LEU A 433 6.75 -7.60 20.12
CA LEU A 433 6.10 -6.71 19.14
C LEU A 433 4.81 -6.07 19.66
N GLU A 434 4.08 -6.77 20.51
CA GLU A 434 2.77 -6.35 21.05
C GLU A 434 2.91 -5.45 22.29
N ARG A 435 4.12 -5.25 22.83
CA ARG A 435 4.37 -4.31 23.94
C ARG A 435 4.09 -2.89 23.52
N GLU A 436 3.35 -2.14 24.35
CA GLU A 436 2.96 -0.76 24.05
C GLU A 436 4.17 0.19 23.94
N ASP A 437 5.20 0.02 24.77
CA ASP A 437 6.44 0.82 24.70
C ASP A 437 7.24 0.56 23.41
N VAL A 438 7.14 -0.64 22.84
CA VAL A 438 7.75 -1.01 21.56
C VAL A 438 6.92 -0.44 20.41
N LEU A 439 5.61 -0.61 20.47
CA LEU A 439 4.68 -0.05 19.47
C LEU A 439 4.75 1.48 19.39
N ALA A 440 4.91 2.16 20.53
CA ALA A 440 5.04 3.61 20.59
C ALA A 440 6.27 4.15 19.83
N ARG A 441 7.29 3.33 19.61
CA ARG A 441 8.51 3.66 18.85
C ARG A 441 8.35 3.51 17.34
N PHE A 442 7.17 3.11 16.84
CA PHE A 442 6.93 3.05 15.40
C PHE A 442 7.01 4.46 14.80
N PRO A 443 7.73 4.67 13.66
CA PRO A 443 8.05 6.02 13.15
C PRO A 443 6.83 6.90 12.86
N ASP A 444 5.80 6.33 12.21
CA ASP A 444 4.57 7.05 11.86
C ASP A 444 3.38 6.49 12.67
N PRO A 445 2.56 7.33 13.34
CA PRO A 445 1.37 6.88 14.08
C PRO A 445 0.39 6.06 13.23
N ARG A 446 0.23 6.39 11.93
CA ARG A 446 -0.62 5.64 11.00
C ARG A 446 -0.03 4.27 10.71
N GLY A 447 1.31 4.19 10.55
CA GLY A 447 2.04 2.93 10.43
C GLY A 447 1.92 2.06 11.68
N ARG A 448 1.97 2.66 12.87
CA ARG A 448 1.74 1.98 14.16
C ARG A 448 0.35 1.35 14.21
N LEU A 449 -0.70 2.11 13.88
CA LEU A 449 -2.06 1.58 13.85
C LEU A 449 -2.22 0.48 12.81
N LEU A 450 -1.61 0.63 11.63
CA LEU A 450 -1.60 -0.42 10.61
C LEU A 450 -0.94 -1.71 11.11
N ALA A 451 0.17 -1.62 11.86
CA ALA A 451 0.82 -2.78 12.49
C ALA A 451 -0.13 -3.46 13.49
N ARG A 452 -0.81 -2.71 14.37
CA ARG A 452 -1.82 -3.26 15.31
C ARG A 452 -2.93 -3.97 14.57
N ILE A 453 -3.52 -3.36 13.55
CA ILE A 453 -4.57 -3.97 12.72
C ILE A 453 -4.08 -5.29 12.10
N LEU A 454 -2.88 -5.32 11.53
CA LEU A 454 -2.33 -6.52 10.89
C LEU A 454 -2.09 -7.66 11.88
N MET A 455 -1.60 -7.36 13.09
CA MET A 455 -1.36 -8.36 14.15
C MET A 455 -2.67 -8.92 14.71
N SER A 456 -3.65 -8.06 14.98
CA SER A 456 -4.92 -8.44 15.62
C SER A 456 -5.92 -9.12 14.67
N THR A 457 -5.87 -8.83 13.36
CA THR A 457 -6.88 -9.33 12.41
C THR A 457 -6.35 -10.30 11.37
N GLY A 458 -5.03 -10.36 11.18
CA GLY A 458 -4.42 -11.13 10.10
C GLY A 458 -4.78 -10.66 8.70
N LEU A 459 -5.27 -9.43 8.50
CA LEU A 459 -5.57 -8.88 7.17
C LEU A 459 -4.33 -8.85 6.27
N ARG A 460 -4.54 -8.85 4.96
CA ARG A 460 -3.43 -8.58 4.03
C ARG A 460 -3.07 -7.10 4.10
N ILE A 461 -1.78 -6.79 4.00
CA ILE A 461 -1.30 -5.40 4.07
C ILE A 461 -1.99 -4.48 3.06
N GLY A 462 -2.26 -4.97 1.84
CA GLY A 462 -2.98 -4.18 0.83
C GLY A 462 -4.41 -3.86 1.26
N ASP A 463 -5.11 -4.82 1.85
CA ASP A 463 -6.49 -4.66 2.30
C ASP A 463 -6.54 -3.75 3.55
N ALA A 464 -5.64 -3.95 4.51
CA ALA A 464 -5.56 -3.14 5.73
C ALA A 464 -5.13 -1.69 5.45
N SER A 465 -4.17 -1.46 4.55
CA SER A 465 -3.75 -0.09 4.19
C SER A 465 -4.82 0.69 3.41
N SER A 466 -5.76 0.00 2.79
CA SER A 466 -6.86 0.57 2.00
C SER A 466 -8.21 0.56 2.74
N LEU A 467 -8.19 0.44 4.08
CA LEU A 467 -9.39 0.61 4.90
C LEU A 467 -9.98 2.00 4.68
N ARG A 468 -11.29 2.05 4.47
CA ARG A 468 -11.99 3.31 4.32
C ARG A 468 -12.14 4.01 5.67
N VAL A 469 -12.37 5.31 5.64
CA VAL A 469 -12.53 6.08 6.88
C VAL A 469 -13.69 5.57 7.74
N ASP A 470 -14.75 5.05 7.14
CA ASP A 470 -15.97 4.54 7.76
C ASP A 470 -15.96 3.01 8.00
N CYS A 471 -14.78 2.39 8.16
CA CYS A 471 -14.62 0.94 8.19
C CYS A 471 -15.15 0.22 9.43
N ILE A 472 -15.55 0.92 10.51
CA ILE A 472 -16.13 0.27 11.69
C ILE A 472 -17.63 0.08 11.52
N VAL A 473 -18.08 -1.16 11.69
CA VAL A 473 -19.49 -1.54 11.74
C VAL A 473 -19.75 -2.27 13.05
N ARG A 474 -20.94 -2.10 13.63
CA ARG A 474 -21.35 -2.82 14.83
C ARG A 474 -22.48 -3.78 14.52
N ASP A 475 -22.42 -4.96 15.11
CA ASP A 475 -23.53 -5.94 15.01
C ASP A 475 -24.74 -5.55 15.89
N GLY A 476 -25.78 -6.38 15.85
CA GLY A 476 -27.01 -6.15 16.63
C GLY A 476 -26.81 -6.16 18.15
N GLN A 477 -25.64 -6.59 18.64
CA GLN A 477 -25.27 -6.60 20.06
C GLN A 477 -24.26 -5.49 20.40
N GLY A 478 -23.87 -4.67 19.41
CA GLY A 478 -22.92 -3.57 19.56
C GLY A 478 -21.45 -3.98 19.44
N ALA A 479 -21.13 -5.24 19.13
CA ALA A 479 -19.77 -5.70 18.95
C ALA A 479 -19.14 -5.10 17.67
N PRO A 480 -17.87 -4.61 17.71
CA PRO A 480 -17.24 -3.95 16.60
C PRO A 480 -16.66 -4.95 15.58
N TYR A 481 -16.83 -4.63 14.31
CA TYR A 481 -16.25 -5.30 13.15
C TYR A 481 -15.55 -4.31 12.24
N LEU A 482 -14.46 -4.74 11.60
CA LEU A 482 -13.88 -4.06 10.46
C LEU A 482 -14.53 -4.54 9.17
N HIS A 483 -15.13 -3.61 8.43
CA HIS A 483 -15.58 -3.78 7.07
C HIS A 483 -14.43 -3.40 6.12
N TYR A 484 -14.08 -4.28 5.19
CA TYR A 484 -12.99 -4.05 4.25
C TYR A 484 -13.24 -4.71 2.89
N THR A 485 -12.57 -4.21 1.87
CA THR A 485 -12.54 -4.84 0.55
C THR A 485 -11.37 -5.81 0.46
N ASN A 486 -11.65 -7.10 0.23
CA ASN A 486 -10.62 -8.06 -0.15
C ASN A 486 -10.30 -7.89 -1.63
N HIS A 487 -9.31 -7.10 -1.95
CA HIS A 487 -8.92 -6.77 -3.33
C HIS A 487 -8.52 -8.00 -4.14
N LYS A 488 -7.94 -9.02 -3.51
CA LYS A 488 -7.54 -10.26 -4.20
C LYS A 488 -8.74 -11.10 -4.65
N MET A 489 -9.85 -11.05 -3.90
CA MET A 489 -11.06 -11.82 -4.17
C MET A 489 -12.18 -10.95 -4.77
N ALA A 490 -11.93 -9.64 -4.93
CA ALA A 490 -12.88 -8.65 -5.44
C ALA A 490 -14.24 -8.70 -4.70
N ARG A 491 -14.21 -8.74 -3.37
CA ARG A 491 -15.44 -8.77 -2.55
C ARG A 491 -15.25 -8.05 -1.22
N GLU A 492 -16.36 -7.62 -0.65
CA GLU A 492 -16.41 -7.09 0.72
C GLU A 492 -16.32 -8.21 1.73
N ALA A 493 -15.74 -7.93 2.88
CA ALA A 493 -15.57 -8.86 3.98
C ALA A 493 -15.57 -8.14 5.34
N PHE A 494 -15.87 -8.88 6.38
CA PHE A 494 -15.92 -8.40 7.76
C PHE A 494 -15.02 -9.25 8.64
N VAL A 495 -14.34 -8.62 9.60
CA VAL A 495 -13.57 -9.30 10.63
C VAL A 495 -13.88 -8.68 11.99
N PRO A 496 -14.19 -9.47 13.04
CA PRO A 496 -14.41 -8.93 14.37
C PRO A 496 -13.11 -8.35 14.93
N ILE A 497 -13.21 -7.28 15.70
CA ILE A 497 -12.11 -6.64 16.41
C ILE A 497 -12.45 -6.44 17.88
N ASP A 498 -11.42 -6.32 18.72
CA ASP A 498 -11.59 -5.96 20.11
C ASP A 498 -11.92 -4.48 20.30
N THR A 499 -12.37 -4.11 21.51
CA THR A 499 -12.79 -2.76 21.85
C THR A 499 -11.62 -1.79 21.78
N ASP A 500 -10.42 -2.18 22.24
CA ASP A 500 -9.24 -1.32 22.28
C ASP A 500 -8.77 -0.94 20.86
N LEU A 501 -8.82 -1.90 19.92
CA LEU A 501 -8.53 -1.61 18.52
C LEU A 501 -9.62 -0.73 17.89
N ALA A 502 -10.89 -0.97 18.22
CA ALA A 502 -11.99 -0.15 17.73
C ALA A 502 -11.87 1.31 18.21
N GLU A 503 -11.48 1.55 19.45
CA GLU A 503 -11.23 2.88 20.01
C GLU A 503 -10.06 3.57 19.31
N ALA A 504 -8.94 2.86 19.12
CA ALA A 504 -7.78 3.38 18.38
C ALA A 504 -8.12 3.76 16.94
N ILE A 505 -8.96 2.97 16.27
CA ILE A 505 -9.43 3.27 14.91
C ILE A 505 -10.36 4.49 14.93
N THR A 506 -11.26 4.60 15.91
CA THR A 506 -12.16 5.75 16.05
C THR A 506 -11.39 7.04 16.28
N ALA A 507 -10.36 7.02 17.12
CA ALA A 507 -9.48 8.17 17.33
C ALA A 507 -8.76 8.58 16.01
N GLN A 508 -8.31 7.61 15.23
CA GLN A 508 -7.70 7.87 13.94
C GLN A 508 -8.71 8.43 12.91
N GLN A 509 -9.96 7.95 12.93
CA GLN A 509 -11.04 8.50 12.08
C GLN A 509 -11.23 9.99 12.36
N GLN A 510 -11.31 10.38 13.64
CA GLN A 510 -11.45 11.78 14.05
C GLN A 510 -10.26 12.63 13.56
N ALA A 511 -9.03 12.16 13.82
CA ALA A 511 -7.83 12.87 13.39
C ALA A 511 -7.77 13.08 11.87
N VAL A 512 -8.20 12.11 11.09
CA VAL A 512 -8.21 12.18 9.61
C VAL A 512 -9.30 13.14 9.12
N LEU A 513 -10.47 13.15 9.76
CA LEU A 513 -11.57 14.08 9.43
C LEU A 513 -11.24 15.53 9.81
N GLU A 514 -10.40 15.75 10.82
CA GLU A 514 -9.86 17.07 11.14
C GLU A 514 -8.79 17.53 10.15
N GLU A 515 -7.96 16.59 9.62
CA GLU A 515 -6.87 16.89 8.70
C GLU A 515 -7.36 17.14 7.26
N PHE A 516 -8.40 16.42 6.80
CA PHE A 516 -8.90 16.45 5.43
C PHE A 516 -10.41 16.68 5.38
N ALA A 517 -10.89 17.45 4.40
CA ALA A 517 -12.31 17.75 4.24
C ALA A 517 -13.14 16.52 3.87
N GLU A 518 -12.66 15.71 2.95
CA GLU A 518 -13.33 14.49 2.45
C GLU A 518 -12.34 13.36 2.25
N PRO A 519 -11.76 12.81 3.33
CA PRO A 519 -10.81 11.71 3.21
C PRO A 519 -11.51 10.42 2.77
N GLU A 520 -10.84 9.64 1.95
CA GLU A 520 -11.35 8.34 1.52
C GLU A 520 -10.89 7.20 2.44
N TYR A 521 -9.65 7.29 2.94
CA TYR A 521 -9.01 6.20 3.67
C TYR A 521 -8.78 6.54 5.15
N LEU A 522 -8.91 5.53 6.01
CA LEU A 522 -8.57 5.60 7.44
C LEU A 522 -7.10 5.97 7.65
N LEU A 523 -6.23 5.43 6.82
CA LEU A 523 -4.79 5.62 6.87
C LEU A 523 -4.33 6.32 5.58
N PRO A 524 -4.57 7.63 5.43
CA PRO A 524 -4.13 8.35 4.25
C PRO A 524 -2.60 8.48 4.24
N ARG A 525 -2.02 8.45 3.04
CA ARG A 525 -0.58 8.66 2.85
C ARG A 525 -0.17 10.02 3.42
N PRO A 526 0.90 10.11 4.24
CA PRO A 526 1.29 11.36 4.89
C PRO A 526 1.90 12.41 3.93
N THR A 527 2.36 11.98 2.75
CA THR A 527 3.00 12.87 1.78
C THR A 527 2.39 12.70 0.40
N ARG A 528 2.35 13.77 -0.40
CA ARG A 528 1.82 13.79 -1.77
C ARG A 528 0.36 13.31 -1.86
N ASN A 529 -0.44 13.69 -0.90
CA ASN A 529 -1.85 13.30 -0.77
C ASN A 529 -2.66 14.47 -0.20
N PRO A 530 -2.81 15.57 -0.95
CA PRO A 530 -3.41 16.80 -0.44
C PRO A 530 -4.90 16.67 -0.08
N GLU A 531 -5.59 15.67 -0.62
CA GLU A 531 -7.03 15.46 -0.40
C GLU A 531 -7.34 14.24 0.49
N GLY A 532 -6.33 13.54 1.01
CA GLY A 532 -6.58 12.32 1.79
C GLY A 532 -7.08 11.12 0.98
N LYS A 533 -7.04 11.18 -0.36
CA LYS A 533 -7.61 10.17 -1.29
C LYS A 533 -6.62 9.10 -1.77
N LEU A 534 -5.45 9.04 -1.16
CA LEU A 534 -4.47 7.97 -1.43
C LEU A 534 -4.18 7.21 -0.13
N PRO A 535 -4.24 5.88 -0.16
CA PRO A 535 -3.99 5.07 1.03
C PRO A 535 -2.52 5.06 1.43
N PHE A 536 -2.23 4.67 2.65
CA PHE A 536 -0.86 4.49 3.16
C PHE A 536 -0.09 3.51 2.28
N SER A 537 1.09 3.90 1.84
CA SER A 537 1.87 3.09 0.91
C SER A 537 2.41 1.82 1.58
N THR A 538 2.09 0.66 1.02
CA THR A 538 2.64 -0.62 1.50
C THR A 538 4.16 -0.69 1.41
N ALA A 539 4.78 0.06 0.48
CA ALA A 539 6.23 0.17 0.37
C ALA A 539 6.83 1.01 1.50
N THR A 540 6.20 2.15 1.83
CA THR A 540 6.56 3.00 2.97
C THR A 540 6.46 2.20 4.26
N PHE A 541 5.33 1.54 4.49
CA PHE A 541 5.16 0.69 5.66
C PHE A 541 6.26 -0.37 5.83
N ARG A 542 6.65 -1.06 4.74
CA ARG A 542 7.74 -2.05 4.82
C ARG A 542 9.10 -1.41 5.11
N GLY A 543 9.30 -0.17 4.72
CA GLY A 543 10.48 0.62 5.08
C GLY A 543 10.52 0.90 6.57
N GLU A 544 9.44 1.50 7.08
CA GLU A 544 9.27 1.84 8.50
C GLU A 544 9.28 0.60 9.40
N LEU A 545 8.65 -0.50 8.98
CA LEU A 545 8.69 -1.77 9.71
C LEU A 545 10.13 -2.28 9.90
N ARG A 546 10.98 -2.21 8.87
CA ARG A 546 12.38 -2.61 8.98
C ARG A 546 13.18 -1.70 9.90
N GLU A 547 12.92 -0.40 9.88
CA GLU A 547 13.52 0.59 10.76
C GLU A 547 13.09 0.34 12.20
N TRP A 548 11.81 0.21 12.46
CA TRP A 548 11.25 -0.09 13.78
C TRP A 548 11.82 -1.38 14.41
N LEU A 549 11.89 -2.49 13.63
CA LEU A 549 12.46 -3.75 14.09
C LEU A 549 13.94 -3.63 14.50
N ARG A 550 14.71 -2.88 13.69
CA ARG A 550 16.13 -2.61 13.99
C ARG A 550 16.28 -1.77 15.25
N ASP A 551 15.49 -0.70 15.37
CA ASP A 551 15.60 0.27 16.47
C ASP A 551 15.07 -0.28 17.80
N CYS A 552 14.17 -1.28 17.76
CA CYS A 552 13.66 -1.99 18.92
C CYS A 552 14.47 -3.25 19.28
N ASP A 553 15.42 -3.66 18.45
CA ASP A 553 16.27 -4.85 18.64
C ASP A 553 15.47 -6.14 18.93
N ILE A 554 14.45 -6.40 18.12
CA ILE A 554 13.58 -7.58 18.28
C ILE A 554 14.36 -8.86 17.97
N ARG A 555 14.36 -9.82 18.90
CA ARG A 555 15.15 -11.06 18.81
C ARG A 555 14.30 -12.32 18.98
N ASP A 556 14.73 -13.41 18.33
CA ASP A 556 14.14 -14.76 18.51
C ASP A 556 14.63 -15.42 19.83
N GLU A 557 14.13 -16.62 20.10
CA GLU A 557 14.50 -17.41 21.31
C GLU A 557 15.99 -17.76 21.34
N HIS A 558 16.69 -17.63 20.22
CA HIS A 558 18.13 -17.87 20.12
C HIS A 558 18.97 -16.59 20.16
N GLY A 559 18.32 -15.44 20.46
CA GLY A 559 18.98 -14.13 20.52
C GLY A 559 19.33 -13.54 19.14
N ARG A 560 18.83 -14.07 18.03
CA ARG A 560 19.12 -13.59 16.67
C ARG A 560 18.11 -12.51 16.26
N PRO A 561 18.53 -11.47 15.51
CA PRO A 561 17.63 -10.45 14.98
C PRO A 561 16.55 -11.07 14.11
N VAL A 562 15.31 -10.64 14.29
CA VAL A 562 14.15 -11.19 13.56
C VAL A 562 13.81 -10.32 12.35
N HIS A 563 13.59 -10.97 11.21
CA HIS A 563 13.01 -10.33 10.05
C HIS A 563 11.50 -10.63 10.01
N VAL A 564 10.69 -9.59 10.19
CA VAL A 564 9.22 -9.70 10.17
C VAL A 564 8.65 -9.14 8.88
N THR A 565 7.68 -9.83 8.34
CA THR A 565 6.88 -9.36 7.20
C THR A 565 5.39 -9.35 7.56
N PRO A 566 4.58 -8.43 6.99
CA PRO A 566 3.13 -8.42 7.23
C PRO A 566 2.43 -9.75 6.96
N HIS A 567 2.97 -10.55 6.05
CA HIS A 567 2.39 -11.86 5.74
C HIS A 567 2.66 -12.90 6.85
N GLN A 568 3.77 -12.74 7.60
CA GLN A 568 4.03 -13.60 8.76
C GLN A 568 3.04 -13.31 9.89
N TRP A 569 2.63 -12.07 10.12
CA TRP A 569 1.56 -11.75 11.09
C TRP A 569 0.26 -12.46 10.74
N ARG A 570 -0.11 -12.50 9.46
CA ARG A 570 -1.27 -13.27 9.01
C ARG A 570 -1.11 -14.78 9.25
N HIS A 571 0.09 -15.33 9.05
CA HIS A 571 0.39 -16.71 9.39
C HIS A 571 0.28 -16.93 10.91
N THR A 572 0.83 -16.03 11.71
CA THR A 572 0.78 -16.07 13.17
C THR A 572 -0.67 -16.02 13.67
N PHE A 573 -1.48 -15.08 13.16
CA PHE A 573 -2.89 -15.00 13.48
C PHE A 573 -3.62 -16.32 13.19
N GLY A 574 -3.46 -16.86 11.98
CA GLY A 574 -4.10 -18.14 11.61
C GLY A 574 -3.63 -19.30 12.47
N THR A 575 -2.34 -19.38 12.80
CA THR A 575 -1.76 -20.42 13.66
C THR A 575 -2.25 -20.27 15.11
N ARG A 576 -2.26 -19.05 15.68
CA ARG A 576 -2.81 -18.76 17.01
C ARG A 576 -4.29 -19.19 17.12
N MET A 577 -5.12 -18.87 16.14
CA MET A 577 -6.54 -19.26 16.14
C MET A 577 -6.68 -20.79 16.16
N ILE A 578 -5.93 -21.52 15.34
CA ILE A 578 -5.95 -22.97 15.31
C ILE A 578 -5.45 -23.57 16.64
N ASN A 579 -4.35 -23.04 17.20
CA ASN A 579 -3.82 -23.49 18.49
C ASN A 579 -4.80 -23.22 19.66
N ASN A 580 -5.62 -22.17 19.54
CA ASN A 580 -6.69 -21.85 20.48
C ASN A 580 -8.00 -22.61 20.18
N GLU A 581 -7.91 -23.72 19.46
CA GLU A 581 -9.03 -24.64 19.18
C GLU A 581 -10.17 -24.00 18.36
N VAL A 582 -9.93 -22.85 17.70
CA VAL A 582 -10.92 -22.26 16.79
C VAL A 582 -11.11 -23.17 15.58
N PRO A 583 -12.34 -23.59 15.25
CA PRO A 583 -12.58 -24.48 14.12
C PRO A 583 -11.99 -23.96 12.81
N GLN A 584 -11.36 -24.82 12.02
CA GLN A 584 -10.70 -24.45 10.77
C GLN A 584 -11.62 -23.67 9.80
N GLU A 585 -12.90 -23.98 9.77
CA GLU A 585 -13.88 -23.25 8.96
C GLU A 585 -14.07 -21.81 9.45
N THR A 586 -14.07 -21.60 10.76
CA THR A 586 -14.14 -20.25 11.35
C THR A 586 -12.87 -19.46 11.00
N VAL A 587 -11.68 -20.07 11.13
CA VAL A 587 -10.41 -19.45 10.73
C VAL A 587 -10.40 -19.15 9.22
N ARG A 588 -10.99 -20.03 8.41
CA ARG A 588 -11.16 -19.81 6.97
C ARG A 588 -11.98 -18.54 6.70
N ARG A 589 -13.07 -18.35 7.42
CA ARG A 589 -13.93 -17.15 7.31
C ARG A 589 -13.24 -15.90 7.82
N LEU A 590 -12.59 -15.95 8.99
CA LEU A 590 -11.84 -14.81 9.55
C LEU A 590 -10.76 -14.31 8.61
N LEU A 591 -10.03 -15.22 7.97
CA LEU A 591 -9.00 -14.90 7.00
C LEU A 591 -9.53 -14.65 5.59
N ASP A 592 -10.82 -14.78 5.36
CA ASP A 592 -11.47 -14.69 4.05
C ASP A 592 -10.73 -15.49 2.96
N HIS A 593 -10.53 -16.80 3.22
CA HIS A 593 -9.95 -17.75 2.29
C HIS A 593 -11.01 -18.38 1.40
N SER A 594 -10.72 -18.47 0.09
CA SER A 594 -11.62 -19.07 -0.89
C SER A 594 -11.67 -20.60 -0.83
N SER A 595 -10.66 -21.27 -0.26
CA SER A 595 -10.61 -22.72 -0.16
C SER A 595 -10.08 -23.19 1.19
N HIS A 596 -10.53 -24.38 1.60
CA HIS A 596 -10.03 -25.05 2.79
C HIS A 596 -8.52 -25.33 2.73
N GLN A 597 -8.01 -25.60 1.54
CA GLN A 597 -6.60 -25.89 1.31
C GLN A 597 -5.68 -24.69 1.69
N MET A 598 -6.19 -23.45 1.54
CA MET A 598 -5.46 -22.25 1.96
C MET A 598 -5.33 -22.16 3.49
N THR A 599 -6.32 -22.67 4.23
CA THR A 599 -6.34 -22.66 5.70
C THR A 599 -5.66 -23.90 6.27
N ALA A 600 -5.70 -25.04 5.57
CA ALA A 600 -5.10 -26.30 6.01
C ALA A 600 -3.59 -26.18 6.33
N ARG A 601 -2.89 -25.23 5.70
CA ARG A 601 -1.48 -24.98 6.02
C ARG A 601 -1.24 -24.43 7.43
N TYR A 602 -2.26 -23.83 8.07
CA TYR A 602 -2.21 -23.38 9.46
C TYR A 602 -2.58 -24.48 10.45
N ALA A 603 -3.20 -25.57 9.98
CA ALA A 603 -3.62 -26.71 10.79
C ALA A 603 -2.45 -27.58 11.30
N ARG A 604 -1.22 -27.17 11.10
CA ARG A 604 -0.07 -27.73 11.82
C ARG A 604 -0.11 -27.19 13.24
N LEU A 605 -0.75 -27.96 14.09
CA LEU A 605 -0.80 -27.72 15.53
C LEU A 605 0.60 -27.71 16.14
N SER A 606 0.81 -26.98 17.20
CA SER A 606 2.04 -27.10 17.98
C SER A 606 2.18 -28.53 18.50
N ASP A 607 3.40 -29.01 18.72
CA ASP A 607 3.62 -30.36 19.25
C ASP A 607 2.90 -30.55 20.58
N GLN A 608 2.79 -29.52 21.39
CA GLN A 608 2.04 -29.53 22.63
C GLN A 608 0.53 -29.71 22.39
N THR A 609 -0.05 -28.93 21.46
CA THR A 609 -1.49 -29.05 21.10
C THR A 609 -1.80 -30.41 20.51
N ILE A 610 -0.92 -30.95 19.65
CA ILE A 610 -1.06 -32.32 19.11
C ILE A 610 -1.05 -33.33 20.23
N ARG A 611 -0.14 -33.20 21.18
CA ARG A 611 -0.03 -34.09 22.33
C ARG A 611 -1.27 -34.02 23.23
N GLU A 612 -1.72 -32.82 23.59
CA GLU A 612 -2.92 -32.60 24.40
C GLU A 612 -4.18 -33.18 23.72
N GLN A 613 -4.36 -32.95 22.43
CA GLN A 613 -5.50 -33.50 21.68
C GLN A 613 -5.40 -35.02 21.54
N TRP A 614 -4.18 -35.57 21.38
CA TRP A 614 -3.96 -37.00 21.35
C TRP A 614 -4.25 -37.61 22.71
N GLU A 615 -3.83 -36.99 23.80
CA GLU A 615 -4.14 -37.44 25.17
C GLU A 615 -5.67 -37.39 25.46
N ARG A 616 -6.37 -36.35 25.06
CA ARG A 616 -7.83 -36.23 25.16
C ARG A 616 -8.58 -37.27 24.31
N ALA A 617 -7.99 -37.68 23.19
CA ALA A 617 -8.61 -38.68 22.31
C ALA A 617 -8.46 -40.12 22.80
N ARG A 618 -7.64 -40.37 23.87
CA ARG A 618 -7.50 -41.72 24.46
C ARG A 618 -8.84 -42.18 25.04
N LYS A 619 -9.31 -43.30 24.53
CA LYS A 619 -10.60 -43.94 24.94
C LYS A 619 -10.29 -45.23 25.63
N VAL A 620 -10.97 -45.49 26.73
CA VAL A 620 -10.88 -46.75 27.48
C VAL A 620 -12.25 -47.41 27.58
N ASN A 621 -12.24 -48.74 27.57
CA ASN A 621 -13.43 -49.54 27.86
C ASN A 621 -13.66 -49.66 29.40
N ILE A 622 -14.68 -50.42 29.82
CA ILE A 622 -15.03 -50.66 31.24
C ILE A 622 -13.91 -51.38 32.01
N SER A 623 -13.02 -52.11 31.35
CA SER A 623 -11.87 -52.77 31.96
C SER A 623 -10.65 -51.90 32.07
N GLY A 624 -10.72 -50.62 31.62
CA GLY A 624 -9.60 -49.70 31.58
C GLY A 624 -8.59 -49.94 30.42
N GLU A 625 -8.89 -50.81 29.47
CA GLU A 625 -8.05 -51.09 28.34
C GLU A 625 -8.16 -49.99 27.28
N LEU A 626 -6.99 -49.51 26.76
CA LEU A 626 -6.96 -48.56 25.67
C LEU A 626 -7.52 -49.18 24.38
N LEU A 627 -8.54 -48.54 23.82
CA LEU A 627 -9.11 -48.94 22.53
C LEU A 627 -8.23 -48.36 21.39
N SER A 628 -7.49 -49.24 20.70
CA SER A 628 -6.81 -48.86 19.45
C SER A 628 -7.80 -48.89 18.29
N ALA A 629 -7.59 -48.02 17.28
CA ALA A 629 -8.46 -47.95 16.10
C ALA A 629 -8.46 -49.23 15.25
N ASP A 630 -7.49 -50.12 15.49
CA ASP A 630 -7.23 -51.28 14.66
C ASP A 630 -7.64 -52.63 15.32
N THR A 631 -8.04 -52.61 16.59
CA THR A 631 -8.47 -53.83 17.31
C THR A 631 -9.72 -53.60 18.18
N GLY A 632 -10.71 -54.46 18.08
CA GLY A 632 -11.91 -54.45 18.90
C GLY A 632 -13.24 -54.15 18.16
N PRO A 633 -14.36 -53.97 18.83
CA PRO A 633 -15.69 -53.74 18.23
C PRO A 633 -15.77 -52.54 17.27
N LEU A 634 -14.74 -51.69 17.27
CA LEU A 634 -14.62 -50.52 16.38
C LEU A 634 -13.98 -50.84 15.03
N ALA A 635 -13.29 -51.98 14.87
CA ALA A 635 -12.63 -52.39 13.63
C ALA A 635 -13.62 -52.82 12.52
N GLU A 636 -14.77 -53.34 12.88
CA GLU A 636 -15.82 -53.78 11.94
C GLU A 636 -16.70 -52.64 11.41
N ALA A 637 -16.59 -51.45 11.98
CA ALA A 637 -17.43 -50.34 11.59
C ALA A 637 -16.63 -49.22 10.93
N ALA A 638 -16.20 -49.42 9.65
CA ALA A 638 -15.70 -48.32 8.82
C ALA A 638 -16.68 -47.15 8.72
N TRP A 639 -17.97 -47.36 8.89
CA TRP A 639 -18.96 -46.31 9.00
C TRP A 639 -18.94 -45.61 10.38
N MET A 640 -18.46 -46.26 11.45
CA MET A 640 -18.30 -45.61 12.75
C MET A 640 -17.11 -44.65 12.79
N LYS A 641 -16.06 -44.83 11.97
CA LYS A 641 -14.99 -43.84 11.81
C LYS A 641 -15.53 -42.47 11.36
N ASN A 642 -16.60 -42.45 10.57
CA ASN A 642 -17.25 -41.23 10.12
C ASN A 642 -18.37 -40.73 11.07
N ASN A 643 -18.86 -41.54 11.98
CA ASN A 643 -19.98 -41.23 12.88
C ASN A 643 -19.56 -41.01 14.34
N LEU A 644 -18.33 -41.31 14.75
CA LEU A 644 -17.83 -40.94 16.09
C LEU A 644 -17.77 -39.43 16.29
N ALA A 645 -17.64 -38.66 15.24
CA ALA A 645 -17.84 -37.19 15.22
C ALA A 645 -19.33 -36.80 15.34
N ARG A 646 -20.24 -37.78 15.20
CA ARG A 646 -21.71 -37.62 15.28
C ARG A 646 -22.37 -38.50 16.36
N ALA A 647 -21.59 -39.00 17.33
CA ALA A 647 -22.15 -39.79 18.44
C ALA A 647 -23.11 -38.92 19.26
N LYS A 648 -24.39 -38.93 18.88
CA LYS A 648 -25.49 -38.21 19.52
C LYS A 648 -25.99 -38.87 20.83
N MET A 649 -25.39 -39.98 21.27
CA MET A 649 -25.69 -40.60 22.55
C MET A 649 -24.53 -40.41 23.54
N ALA A 650 -24.26 -39.15 23.88
CA ALA A 650 -23.44 -38.85 25.05
C ALA A 650 -24.19 -39.28 26.31
N LEU A 651 -23.51 -40.07 27.11
CA LEU A 651 -23.97 -40.43 28.45
C LEU A 651 -23.34 -39.43 29.46
N PRO A 652 -23.88 -39.28 30.66
CA PRO A 652 -23.31 -38.34 31.65
C PRO A 652 -21.86 -38.60 32.01
N ASN A 653 -21.28 -39.75 31.70
CA ASN A 653 -19.96 -40.22 32.09
C ASN A 653 -19.19 -40.95 30.98
N GLY A 654 -19.62 -40.80 29.70
CA GLY A 654 -18.97 -41.44 28.56
C GLY A 654 -19.86 -41.54 27.34
N TYR A 655 -19.60 -42.55 26.52
CA TYR A 655 -20.26 -42.75 25.23
C TYR A 655 -20.77 -44.19 25.10
N CYS A 656 -21.94 -44.36 24.48
CA CYS A 656 -22.47 -45.66 24.11
C CYS A 656 -22.11 -45.98 22.66
N THR A 657 -21.43 -47.12 22.42
CA THR A 657 -21.05 -47.58 21.07
C THR A 657 -22.05 -48.58 20.47
N LEU A 658 -23.24 -48.78 21.12
CA LEU A 658 -24.30 -49.63 20.60
C LEU A 658 -24.86 -49.01 19.30
N PRO A 659 -25.05 -49.81 18.21
CA PRO A 659 -25.69 -49.32 17.00
C PRO A 659 -27.07 -48.74 17.25
N LEU A 660 -27.39 -47.60 16.63
CA LEU A 660 -28.67 -46.86 16.83
C LEU A 660 -29.94 -47.68 16.52
N GLN A 661 -29.78 -48.78 15.78
CA GLN A 661 -30.88 -49.69 15.39
C GLN A 661 -31.12 -50.81 16.41
N GLN A 662 -30.26 -50.89 17.43
CA GLN A 662 -30.37 -51.92 18.47
C GLN A 662 -30.91 -51.32 19.78
N ASN A 663 -31.88 -51.97 20.41
CA ASN A 663 -32.34 -51.60 21.72
C ASN A 663 -31.31 -51.99 22.78
N CYS A 664 -31.03 -51.09 23.72
CA CYS A 664 -30.11 -51.35 24.81
C CYS A 664 -30.63 -52.43 25.74
N PRO A 665 -29.98 -53.60 25.89
CA PRO A 665 -30.42 -54.65 26.83
C PRO A 665 -30.01 -54.33 28.27
N TYR A 666 -29.20 -53.31 28.52
CA TYR A 666 -28.61 -52.98 29.83
C TYR A 666 -29.14 -51.66 30.36
N ALA A 667 -30.42 -51.47 30.57
CA ALA A 667 -30.96 -50.18 31.04
C ALA A 667 -30.25 -49.70 32.31
N ASN A 668 -29.62 -48.52 32.25
CA ASN A 668 -28.93 -47.84 33.36
C ASN A 668 -27.66 -48.52 33.92
N ALA A 669 -27.10 -49.55 33.27
CA ALA A 669 -25.93 -50.31 33.75
C ALA A 669 -24.66 -50.00 32.89
N CYS A 670 -24.46 -48.77 32.48
CA CYS A 670 -23.38 -48.40 31.54
C CYS A 670 -21.99 -48.78 32.06
N LEU A 671 -21.68 -48.63 33.34
CA LEU A 671 -20.39 -48.98 33.95
C LEU A 671 -20.09 -50.50 34.03
N THR A 672 -21.05 -51.35 33.68
CA THR A 672 -20.85 -52.78 33.53
C THR A 672 -21.14 -53.27 32.12
N CYS A 673 -21.32 -52.34 31.16
CA CYS A 673 -21.71 -52.63 29.80
C CYS A 673 -20.47 -52.71 28.88
N PRO A 674 -20.27 -53.79 28.10
CA PRO A 674 -19.09 -53.96 27.24
C PRO A 674 -18.99 -52.94 26.07
N VAL A 675 -20.11 -52.27 25.74
CA VAL A 675 -20.16 -51.24 24.70
C VAL A 675 -20.07 -49.81 25.25
N PHE A 676 -19.73 -49.66 26.52
CA PHE A 676 -19.45 -48.36 27.13
C PHE A 676 -18.00 -47.96 26.90
N VAL A 677 -17.78 -46.72 26.51
CA VAL A 677 -16.47 -46.12 26.26
C VAL A 677 -16.41 -44.75 26.93
N THR A 678 -15.25 -44.41 27.50
CA THR A 678 -15.07 -43.12 28.16
C THR A 678 -13.70 -42.51 27.83
N THR A 679 -13.54 -41.25 28.16
CA THR A 679 -12.32 -40.44 27.90
C THR A 679 -11.92 -39.68 29.16
N ALA A 680 -10.72 -39.08 29.17
CA ALA A 680 -10.19 -38.30 30.28
C ALA A 680 -11.09 -37.10 30.70
N GLU A 681 -11.92 -36.60 29.79
CA GLU A 681 -12.84 -35.48 30.06
C GLU A 681 -13.90 -35.83 31.13
N PHE A 682 -14.19 -37.11 31.31
CA PHE A 682 -15.16 -37.61 32.31
C PHE A 682 -14.52 -38.04 33.65
N LEU A 683 -13.21 -37.88 33.81
CA LEU A 683 -12.50 -38.20 35.07
C LEU A 683 -13.15 -37.58 36.30
N PRO A 684 -13.55 -36.29 36.33
CA PRO A 684 -14.21 -35.72 37.51
C PRO A 684 -15.55 -36.38 37.82
N GLN A 685 -16.26 -36.86 36.81
CA GLN A 685 -17.52 -37.61 36.97
C GLN A 685 -17.25 -39.01 37.52
N HIS A 686 -16.21 -39.69 37.02
CA HIS A 686 -15.84 -41.03 37.50
C HIS A 686 -15.38 -40.99 38.96
N HIS A 687 -14.65 -40.01 39.39
CA HIS A 687 -14.26 -39.84 40.80
C HIS A 687 -15.49 -39.64 41.68
N ARG A 688 -16.41 -38.76 41.34
CA ARG A 688 -17.65 -38.55 42.08
C ARG A 688 -18.51 -39.85 42.15
N GLN A 689 -18.57 -40.57 41.05
CA GLN A 689 -19.33 -41.80 40.94
C GLN A 689 -18.68 -42.93 41.76
N LEU A 690 -17.33 -42.97 41.85
CA LEU A 690 -16.59 -43.89 42.72
C LEU A 690 -16.93 -43.63 44.20
N ASP A 691 -16.93 -42.38 44.65
CA ASP A 691 -17.24 -42.00 46.03
C ASP A 691 -18.69 -42.36 46.38
N GLN A 692 -19.62 -42.09 45.49
CA GLN A 692 -21.03 -42.50 45.66
C GLN A 692 -21.19 -44.01 45.72
N THR A 693 -20.50 -44.77 44.87
CA THR A 693 -20.53 -46.23 44.83
C THR A 693 -20.01 -46.84 46.12
N ARG A 694 -18.91 -46.31 46.66
CA ARG A 694 -18.36 -46.73 47.96
C ARG A 694 -19.29 -46.46 49.11
N SER A 695 -19.93 -45.32 49.16
CA SER A 695 -20.94 -44.99 50.16
C SER A 695 -22.14 -45.95 50.11
N LEU A 696 -22.56 -46.31 48.88
CA LEU A 696 -23.64 -47.30 48.68
C LEU A 696 -23.25 -48.72 49.15
N ILE A 697 -22.01 -49.17 48.92
CA ILE A 697 -21.47 -50.44 49.37
C ILE A 697 -21.51 -50.49 50.91
N GLU A 698 -20.96 -49.47 51.58
CA GLU A 698 -20.93 -49.36 53.03
C GLU A 698 -22.33 -49.36 53.65
N GLN A 699 -23.26 -48.66 53.01
CA GLN A 699 -24.64 -48.61 53.45
C GLN A 699 -25.35 -49.98 53.28
N ALA A 700 -25.15 -50.69 52.18
CA ALA A 700 -25.66 -51.98 51.86
C ALA A 700 -25.11 -53.04 52.82
N GLU A 701 -23.82 -53.00 53.15
CA GLU A 701 -23.21 -53.89 54.15
C GLU A 701 -23.77 -53.69 55.56
N ARG A 702 -23.87 -52.39 55.98
CA ARG A 702 -24.52 -52.10 57.29
C ARG A 702 -25.95 -52.56 57.42
N ASN A 703 -26.67 -52.58 56.33
CA ASN A 703 -28.08 -52.99 56.30
C ASN A 703 -28.30 -54.51 55.96
N GLY A 704 -27.20 -55.27 55.81
CA GLY A 704 -27.27 -56.70 55.50
C GLY A 704 -27.66 -57.05 54.06
N HIS A 705 -27.62 -56.09 53.12
CA HIS A 705 -28.01 -56.30 51.73
C HIS A 705 -26.82 -56.78 50.89
N GLN A 706 -26.31 -57.98 51.13
CA GLN A 706 -25.10 -58.52 50.50
C GLN A 706 -25.13 -58.49 48.97
N ARG A 707 -26.27 -58.84 48.35
CA ARG A 707 -26.36 -58.81 46.86
C ARG A 707 -26.19 -57.40 46.25
N VAL A 708 -26.69 -56.39 46.95
CA VAL A 708 -26.55 -55.00 46.52
C VAL A 708 -25.08 -54.57 46.65
N ALA A 709 -24.38 -54.95 47.73
CA ALA A 709 -22.99 -54.71 47.94
C ALA A 709 -22.12 -55.38 46.85
N GLU A 710 -22.37 -56.65 46.51
CA GLU A 710 -21.62 -57.38 45.46
C GLU A 710 -21.80 -56.75 44.06
N MET A 711 -22.99 -56.33 43.67
CA MET A 711 -23.23 -55.66 42.39
C MET A 711 -22.48 -54.34 42.30
N ASN A 712 -22.46 -53.56 43.38
CA ASN A 712 -21.75 -52.29 43.42
C ASN A 712 -20.24 -52.47 43.52
N ARG A 713 -19.69 -53.52 44.10
CA ARG A 713 -18.22 -53.80 44.02
C ARG A 713 -17.72 -54.04 42.59
N THR A 714 -18.59 -54.64 41.75
CA THR A 714 -18.23 -54.76 40.30
C THR A 714 -18.12 -53.37 39.62
N VAL A 715 -19.05 -52.48 39.95
CA VAL A 715 -19.02 -51.08 39.45
C VAL A 715 -17.79 -50.34 39.99
N GLU A 716 -17.47 -50.50 41.29
CA GLU A 716 -16.27 -49.91 41.90
C GLU A 716 -14.98 -50.38 41.22
N LYS A 717 -14.87 -51.70 40.98
CA LYS A 717 -13.72 -52.29 40.29
C LYS A 717 -13.52 -51.67 38.88
N ASN A 718 -14.59 -51.53 38.10
CA ASN A 718 -14.54 -50.95 36.76
C ASN A 718 -14.19 -49.46 36.80
N LEU A 719 -14.76 -48.71 37.75
CA LEU A 719 -14.39 -47.27 37.92
C LEU A 719 -12.93 -47.10 38.30
N LEU A 720 -12.36 -47.92 39.18
CA LEU A 720 -10.94 -47.89 39.54
C LEU A 720 -10.07 -48.24 38.35
N ALA A 721 -10.43 -49.21 37.53
CA ALA A 721 -9.70 -49.54 36.30
C ALA A 721 -9.73 -48.40 35.28
N ILE A 722 -10.87 -47.77 35.06
CA ILE A 722 -11.05 -46.62 34.17
C ILE A 722 -10.19 -45.42 34.65
N ILE A 723 -10.32 -45.06 35.95
CA ILE A 723 -9.60 -43.97 36.56
C ILE A 723 -8.08 -44.22 36.49
N GLY A 724 -7.65 -45.42 36.83
CA GLY A 724 -6.22 -45.79 36.76
C GLY A 724 -5.64 -45.61 35.37
N SER A 725 -6.33 -46.10 34.33
CA SER A 725 -5.83 -45.99 32.94
C SER A 725 -5.90 -44.61 32.37
N LEU A 726 -6.84 -43.78 32.79
CA LEU A 726 -6.96 -42.40 32.32
C LEU A 726 -6.05 -41.43 33.10
N SER A 727 -5.64 -41.79 34.34
CA SER A 727 -4.79 -40.94 35.20
C SER A 727 -3.30 -41.20 35.03
N THR A 728 -2.86 -42.30 34.39
CA THR A 728 -1.44 -42.64 34.23
C THR A 728 -0.87 -41.88 33.05
N PRO A 729 0.10 -40.95 33.26
CA PRO A 729 0.92 -40.41 32.17
C PRO A 729 1.71 -41.59 31.57
N GLY A 730 1.66 -41.77 30.26
CA GLY A 730 2.25 -42.88 29.56
C GLY A 730 3.66 -43.25 29.99
N SER A 731 3.82 -44.30 30.77
CA SER A 731 5.09 -45.05 30.95
C SER A 731 5.30 -45.87 29.65
N CYS A 732 5.99 -45.30 28.69
CA CYS A 732 6.71 -46.10 27.69
C CYS A 732 8.13 -46.22 28.18
N CYS A 733 8.49 -47.42 28.66
CA CYS A 733 9.78 -48.05 28.64
C CYS A 733 9.95 -48.96 29.85
N ASP A 734 9.39 -50.19 29.74
CA ASP A 734 9.94 -51.35 30.44
C ASP A 734 9.83 -52.53 29.45
N ALA A 735 10.87 -52.68 28.65
CA ALA A 735 11.27 -53.90 27.99
C ALA A 735 12.79 -53.82 27.77
N GLU A 736 13.50 -54.56 28.55
CA GLU A 736 14.93 -54.81 28.46
C GLU A 736 15.36 -55.15 27.03
N SER A 737 16.19 -54.28 26.42
CA SER A 737 17.26 -54.63 25.47
C SER A 737 18.12 -53.39 25.21
N PRO A 738 19.47 -53.50 25.30
CA PRO A 738 20.38 -52.38 25.14
C PRO A 738 20.52 -52.01 23.67
N CYS A 739 20.11 -50.83 23.31
CA CYS A 739 20.38 -50.24 22.00
C CYS A 739 21.75 -49.59 22.00
N ALA A 740 22.70 -50.21 21.32
CA ALA A 740 24.01 -49.68 21.04
C ALA A 740 23.88 -48.55 19.99
N CYS A 741 23.96 -47.31 20.45
CA CYS A 741 24.22 -46.16 19.57
C CYS A 741 25.72 -45.94 19.48
N THR A 742 26.36 -46.44 18.45
CA THR A 742 27.70 -46.07 18.02
C THR A 742 27.72 -44.61 17.57
N GLU A 743 28.47 -43.81 18.27
CA GLU A 743 29.00 -42.54 17.82
C GLU A 743 29.66 -42.70 16.44
N ARG A 744 29.30 -41.87 15.48
CA ARG A 744 30.14 -41.61 14.32
C ARG A 744 30.49 -40.14 14.30
N ASP A 745 31.72 -39.89 14.67
CA ASP A 745 32.50 -38.73 14.28
C ASP A 745 32.41 -38.50 12.77
N HIS A 746 32.11 -37.29 12.39
CA HIS A 746 32.52 -36.73 11.12
C HIS A 746 33.25 -35.43 11.34
N SER A 747 34.56 -35.59 11.51
CA SER A 747 35.55 -34.60 11.12
C SER A 747 35.82 -34.74 9.60
N ASP A 748 36.10 -33.60 9.01
CA ASP A 748 36.83 -33.32 7.76
C ASP A 748 36.10 -33.47 6.40
N ALA A 749 36.00 -32.36 5.73
CA ALA A 749 36.74 -31.91 4.54
C ALA A 749 35.90 -31.17 3.50
N SER A 750 36.37 -29.96 3.25
CA SER A 750 36.35 -29.14 2.00
C SER A 750 35.05 -28.57 1.53
#